data_46a15db21da3192e47c7a56b76441a90
#
_entry.id   46a15db21da3192e47c7a56b76441a90
#
_cell.length_a   1.000
_cell.length_b   1.000
_cell.length_c   1.000
_cell.angle_alpha   90.00
_cell.angle_beta   90.00
_cell.angle_gamma   90.00
#
_symmetry.space_group_name_H-M   'P 1'
#
loop_
_entity.id
_entity.type
_entity.pdbx_description
1 polymer ?
#
loop_
_entity_poly.entity_id
_entity_poly.type
_entity_poly.pdbx_seq_one_letter_code
_entity_poly.pdbx_strand_id
1 'polypeptide(L)'
;MTTARESARLSGAAWYADHVRLTIDIPADPTSGIRVTAETHIESLLDPGNELPPLELDGRGLVTHEVAVDGHVLGETEFEASPRSLRITDFPRSGVVRTVVTAPVGGPGDKGFAWRPGLLSTNCEPRGFRRITWSLDHPANRATFEVEVVADPTLLRTVLVNGDLSGESRTADGRLATSFVDDVPKPSYLFALVAGDLDVRSVDLDDAADGHALERLAIAAPPDLIDGADFALAIVPRIIAFDRATGGLPHPHRTLTFVAIPGYPDATEYQSLMFFDPAVLVADPSGHVDDDLMLVILNTAHEYGHHTRGNRVTVRSWGQLALKEGLTVLTAQNDTRRHLLGPAARILDVLDLRRLQFPEEVTIGAPVVRGEVDDPEALYTRTTYLKGAEVFGMLRTILGDDAWREVTTSFWERYDLGSASVDDFVEHASASVPAVADALRSTARWFGLSGRPALRIDTRHVGGNVEVTIRRTDSLRDEPCVGIPVALAAVGSNGPVASIGPDGRTATEHVIVLDSRESTITLRPDTGAGLDGTVVSALRGFSAPVDLDVSLSPAELALLVRHEADPVGRWWAAQELGIRAVDAHRAGTDATAIIAVLAQALGGALDDGIDDPLLAALLLTLPDEFMLGDREPMIDVDGVSAGLAVLRSSLGHALHDRLLGLLRAHPDNPDGREPSDIAARWLVEPVLALLLASGSTEATAVALSEYRGPHAPRALRALPPLAPLEADLLPVPYDDLLAEGWERWQHSPKIIDRWLRAQSGSRRSDTVQRVAALASGPLYDPTDRGRVMAVWFPFATRNRVAFHHPSGEGYRIFVDEVIALMPTNAGLVVRLVGDLLQFTRFDAGRQALLRRELERMATAPGMPDFAVGIVNGLLNQGPAA
;
A
#
# COMPACT_ATOMS: atom_id res chain seq x y z
N MET A 1 12.81 -22.96 19.16
CA MET A 1 11.48 -22.47 18.77
C MET A 1 10.82 -21.84 19.98
N THR A 2 10.37 -20.59 19.84
CA THR A 2 9.58 -19.92 20.87
C THR A 2 8.14 -20.42 20.75
N THR A 3 7.61 -21.10 21.77
CA THR A 3 6.24 -21.65 21.70
C THR A 3 5.19 -20.54 21.77
N ALA A 4 3.95 -20.81 21.31
CA ALA A 4 2.84 -19.86 21.43
C ALA A 4 2.61 -19.40 22.89
N ARG A 5 2.73 -20.32 23.85
CA ARG A 5 2.64 -20.01 25.30
C ARG A 5 3.77 -19.10 25.78
N GLU A 6 5.00 -19.34 25.32
CA GLU A 6 6.15 -18.49 25.66
C GLU A 6 5.98 -17.08 25.08
N SER A 7 5.47 -16.99 23.85
CA SER A 7 5.10 -15.71 23.22
C SER A 7 4.06 -14.94 24.04
N ALA A 8 3.03 -15.61 24.54
CA ALA A 8 2.01 -15.00 25.40
C ALA A 8 2.60 -14.55 26.75
N ARG A 9 3.50 -15.34 27.37
CA ARG A 9 4.24 -14.88 28.56
C ARG A 9 5.07 -13.63 28.33
N LEU A 10 5.76 -13.55 27.19
CA LEU A 10 6.56 -12.38 26.80
C LEU A 10 5.71 -11.14 26.55
N SER A 11 4.41 -11.28 26.25
CA SER A 11 3.47 -10.16 26.19
C SER A 11 2.95 -9.71 27.56
N GLY A 12 3.33 -10.40 28.64
CA GLY A 12 2.86 -10.10 30.00
C GLY A 12 1.52 -10.71 30.35
N ALA A 13 0.97 -11.63 29.55
CA ALA A 13 -0.30 -12.29 29.80
C ALA A 13 -0.21 -13.22 31.03
N ALA A 14 -1.22 -13.17 31.91
CA ALA A 14 -1.38 -14.10 33.02
C ALA A 14 -2.16 -15.36 32.62
N TRP A 15 -2.99 -15.25 31.60
CA TRP A 15 -3.88 -16.28 31.10
C TRP A 15 -3.65 -16.57 29.63
N TYR A 16 -3.93 -17.80 29.20
CA TYR A 16 -3.77 -18.25 27.82
C TYR A 16 -4.93 -19.18 27.44
N ALA A 17 -5.56 -18.91 26.32
CA ALA A 17 -6.55 -19.79 25.71
C ALA A 17 -5.86 -20.60 24.60
N ASP A 18 -5.97 -21.93 24.64
CA ASP A 18 -5.34 -22.83 23.66
C ASP A 18 -6.34 -23.51 22.74
N HIS A 19 -7.62 -23.56 23.12
CA HIS A 19 -8.69 -24.14 22.30
C HIS A 19 -10.00 -23.38 22.46
N VAL A 20 -10.70 -23.16 21.36
CA VAL A 20 -12.01 -22.48 21.29
C VAL A 20 -12.98 -23.31 20.46
N ARG A 21 -14.10 -23.72 21.06
CA ARG A 21 -15.24 -24.31 20.33
C ARG A 21 -16.35 -23.29 20.24
N LEU A 22 -16.87 -23.07 19.03
CA LEU A 22 -17.98 -22.15 18.76
C LEU A 22 -19.16 -22.87 18.13
N THR A 23 -20.36 -22.62 18.64
CA THR A 23 -21.60 -22.87 17.89
C THR A 23 -22.24 -21.53 17.57
N ILE A 24 -22.37 -21.23 16.30
CA ILE A 24 -22.89 -19.96 15.76
C ILE A 24 -24.25 -20.26 15.13
N ASP A 25 -25.31 -19.82 15.77
CA ASP A 25 -26.69 -20.04 15.35
C ASP A 25 -27.22 -18.78 14.66
N ILE A 26 -27.27 -18.80 13.32
CA ILE A 26 -27.68 -17.68 12.48
C ILE A 26 -29.21 -17.74 12.30
N PRO A 27 -29.97 -16.76 12.81
CA PRO A 27 -31.42 -16.69 12.62
C PRO A 27 -31.78 -16.30 11.19
N ALA A 28 -33.04 -16.47 10.82
CA ALA A 28 -33.57 -16.06 9.51
C ALA A 28 -33.41 -14.55 9.25
N ASP A 29 -33.46 -13.73 10.30
CA ASP A 29 -33.10 -12.31 10.27
C ASP A 29 -31.86 -12.06 11.16
N PRO A 30 -30.66 -12.06 10.58
CA PRO A 30 -29.43 -11.85 11.33
C PRO A 30 -29.33 -10.47 12.00
N THR A 31 -30.08 -9.48 11.54
CA THR A 31 -30.05 -8.11 12.13
C THR A 31 -30.57 -8.08 13.56
N SER A 32 -31.34 -9.09 13.98
CA SER A 32 -31.78 -9.27 15.36
C SER A 32 -30.69 -9.71 16.32
N GLY A 33 -29.50 -10.03 15.83
CA GLY A 33 -28.36 -10.56 16.56
C GLY A 33 -28.19 -12.06 16.35
N ILE A 34 -26.93 -12.52 16.51
CA ILE A 34 -26.54 -13.94 16.31
C ILE A 34 -26.26 -14.57 17.66
N ARG A 35 -26.87 -15.74 17.92
CA ARG A 35 -26.57 -16.51 19.13
C ARG A 35 -25.27 -17.27 18.98
N VAL A 36 -24.34 -17.03 19.90
CA VAL A 36 -23.04 -17.71 19.94
C VAL A 36 -22.89 -18.42 21.27
N THR A 37 -22.59 -19.72 21.21
CA THR A 37 -22.10 -20.48 22.34
C THR A 37 -20.62 -20.71 22.15
N ALA A 38 -19.80 -20.29 23.11
CA ALA A 38 -18.36 -20.47 23.10
C ALA A 38 -17.94 -21.33 24.31
N GLU A 39 -17.09 -22.32 24.07
CA GLU A 39 -16.36 -23.08 25.10
C GLU A 39 -14.88 -22.83 24.87
N THR A 40 -14.22 -22.17 25.83
CA THR A 40 -12.81 -21.79 25.73
C THR A 40 -12.03 -22.45 26.82
N HIS A 41 -11.05 -23.29 26.48
CA HIS A 41 -10.09 -23.83 27.44
C HIS A 41 -9.04 -22.78 27.77
N ILE A 42 -8.93 -22.43 29.04
CA ILE A 42 -8.04 -21.37 29.53
C ILE A 42 -7.16 -21.91 30.64
N GLU A 43 -5.88 -21.56 30.62
CA GLU A 43 -4.91 -21.92 31.64
C GLU A 43 -4.05 -20.73 32.05
N SER A 44 -3.54 -20.77 33.27
CA SER A 44 -2.61 -19.77 33.79
C SER A 44 -1.21 -19.97 33.24
N LEU A 45 -0.58 -18.87 32.84
CA LEU A 45 0.83 -18.80 32.47
C LEU A 45 1.76 -18.56 33.69
N LEU A 46 1.21 -18.27 34.87
CA LEU A 46 1.97 -17.98 36.08
C LEU A 46 2.54 -19.24 36.70
N ASP A 47 3.71 -19.12 37.32
CA ASP A 47 4.37 -20.26 37.99
C ASP A 47 3.51 -20.81 39.11
N PRO A 48 3.61 -22.16 39.41
CA PRO A 48 2.94 -22.74 40.51
C PRO A 48 3.34 -22.06 41.83
N GLY A 49 2.34 -21.62 42.62
CA GLY A 49 2.56 -20.91 43.88
C GLY A 49 2.31 -19.39 43.81
N ASN A 50 2.27 -18.80 42.63
CA ASN A 50 1.82 -17.42 42.48
C ASN A 50 0.30 -17.31 42.65
N GLU A 51 -0.16 -16.23 43.28
CA GLU A 51 -1.58 -15.88 43.34
C GLU A 51 -2.12 -15.61 41.95
N LEU A 52 -3.30 -16.14 41.66
CA LEU A 52 -3.94 -15.97 40.37
C LEU A 52 -4.71 -14.66 40.36
N PRO A 53 -4.47 -13.79 39.35
CA PRO A 53 -5.36 -12.64 39.14
C PRO A 53 -6.73 -13.14 38.64
N PRO A 54 -7.81 -12.39 38.85
CA PRO A 54 -9.07 -12.71 38.18
C PRO A 54 -8.90 -12.93 36.67
N LEU A 55 -9.67 -13.89 36.14
CA LEU A 55 -9.74 -14.02 34.67
C LEU A 55 -10.57 -12.88 34.12
N GLU A 56 -9.99 -12.12 33.18
CA GLU A 56 -10.67 -11.04 32.50
C GLU A 56 -10.73 -11.36 31.00
N LEU A 57 -11.94 -11.41 30.43
CA LEU A 57 -12.21 -11.63 29.01
C LEU A 57 -12.72 -10.35 28.39
N ASP A 58 -12.25 -10.04 27.19
CA ASP A 58 -12.71 -8.92 26.37
C ASP A 58 -14.07 -9.21 25.74
N GLY A 59 -14.93 -8.17 25.67
CA GLY A 59 -16.19 -8.22 24.93
C GLY A 59 -16.64 -6.83 24.52
N ARG A 60 -17.54 -6.73 23.55
CA ARG A 60 -18.11 -5.45 23.15
C ARG A 60 -19.50 -5.59 22.55
N GLY A 61 -20.50 -5.04 23.23
CA GLY A 61 -21.89 -5.02 22.76
C GLY A 61 -22.59 -6.38 22.84
N LEU A 62 -22.04 -7.32 23.61
CA LEU A 62 -22.61 -8.65 23.80
C LEU A 62 -23.77 -8.62 24.80
N VAL A 63 -24.83 -9.37 24.54
CA VAL A 63 -25.89 -9.68 25.51
C VAL A 63 -25.61 -11.06 26.08
N THR A 64 -25.16 -11.15 27.31
CA THR A 64 -24.77 -12.40 27.98
C THR A 64 -26.00 -13.10 28.57
N HIS A 65 -26.18 -14.38 28.23
CA HIS A 65 -27.28 -15.21 28.73
C HIS A 65 -26.81 -16.21 29.77
N GLU A 66 -25.59 -16.72 29.64
CA GLU A 66 -25.02 -17.72 30.54
C GLU A 66 -23.51 -17.60 30.58
N VAL A 67 -22.95 -17.79 31.76
CA VAL A 67 -21.52 -18.00 31.99
C VAL A 67 -21.37 -19.22 32.88
N ALA A 68 -20.50 -20.17 32.47
CA ALA A 68 -20.19 -21.36 33.27
C ALA A 68 -18.69 -21.66 33.27
N VAL A 69 -18.21 -22.27 34.35
CA VAL A 69 -16.83 -22.76 34.47
C VAL A 69 -16.88 -24.24 34.77
N ASP A 70 -16.23 -25.07 33.97
CA ASP A 70 -16.20 -26.55 34.08
C ASP A 70 -17.61 -27.16 34.24
N GLY A 71 -18.60 -26.63 33.53
CA GLY A 71 -19.98 -27.05 33.54
C GLY A 71 -20.81 -26.51 34.73
N HIS A 72 -20.23 -25.78 35.67
CA HIS A 72 -20.95 -25.08 36.71
C HIS A 72 -21.39 -23.71 36.23
N VAL A 73 -22.72 -23.50 36.15
CA VAL A 73 -23.29 -22.19 35.76
C VAL A 73 -23.13 -21.19 36.90
N LEU A 74 -22.44 -20.10 36.64
CA LEU A 74 -22.13 -19.06 37.63
C LEU A 74 -23.37 -18.23 37.97
N GLY A 75 -23.55 -17.90 39.25
CA GLY A 75 -24.52 -16.92 39.70
C GLY A 75 -24.04 -15.48 39.53
N GLU A 76 -24.98 -14.50 39.68
CA GLU A 76 -24.70 -13.08 39.46
C GLU A 76 -23.60 -12.49 40.39
N THR A 77 -23.23 -13.19 41.47
CA THR A 77 -22.17 -12.77 42.42
C THR A 77 -20.81 -13.39 42.10
N GLU A 78 -20.73 -14.35 41.18
CA GLU A 78 -19.50 -15.12 40.89
C GLU A 78 -18.76 -14.56 39.67
N PHE A 79 -19.40 -13.67 38.91
CA PHE A 79 -18.76 -12.92 37.83
C PHE A 79 -19.29 -11.49 37.73
N GLU A 80 -18.51 -10.64 37.10
CA GLU A 80 -18.89 -9.25 36.80
C GLU A 80 -18.79 -9.03 35.27
N ALA A 81 -19.92 -8.66 34.65
CA ALA A 81 -19.96 -8.34 33.23
C ALA A 81 -20.17 -6.82 33.05
N SER A 82 -19.24 -6.19 32.35
CA SER A 82 -19.32 -4.81 31.88
C SER A 82 -19.57 -4.76 30.36
N PRO A 83 -19.80 -3.58 29.75
CA PRO A 83 -19.90 -3.48 28.29
C PRO A 83 -18.63 -3.88 27.53
N ARG A 84 -17.47 -4.01 28.23
CA ARG A 84 -16.16 -4.26 27.61
C ARG A 84 -15.39 -5.42 28.20
N SER A 85 -15.77 -5.95 29.38
CA SER A 85 -15.06 -7.06 30.03
C SER A 85 -16.01 -7.98 30.78
N LEU A 86 -15.67 -9.25 30.83
CA LEU A 86 -16.23 -10.27 31.71
C LEU A 86 -15.14 -10.71 32.67
N ARG A 87 -15.36 -10.50 33.98
CA ARG A 87 -14.41 -10.80 35.04
C ARG A 87 -14.91 -11.94 35.92
N ILE A 88 -14.11 -13.02 36.04
CA ILE A 88 -14.36 -14.17 36.95
C ILE A 88 -13.28 -14.15 38.01
N THR A 89 -13.68 -13.94 39.28
CA THR A 89 -12.72 -13.72 40.37
C THR A 89 -11.99 -15.00 40.75
N ASP A 90 -12.72 -16.12 40.91
CA ASP A 90 -12.22 -17.40 41.39
C ASP A 90 -12.08 -18.42 40.24
N PHE A 91 -11.33 -18.06 39.19
CA PHE A 91 -11.07 -18.99 38.09
C PHE A 91 -9.91 -19.93 38.46
N PRO A 92 -10.03 -21.27 38.22
CA PRO A 92 -8.98 -22.24 38.50
C PRO A 92 -7.75 -22.02 37.59
N ARG A 93 -6.61 -22.66 37.94
CA ARG A 93 -5.37 -22.58 37.11
C ARG A 93 -5.56 -23.09 35.68
N SER A 94 -6.52 -23.96 35.45
CA SER A 94 -6.94 -24.43 34.14
C SER A 94 -8.41 -24.83 34.24
N GLY A 95 -9.20 -24.49 33.19
CA GLY A 95 -10.61 -24.81 33.14
C GLY A 95 -11.24 -24.39 31.86
N VAL A 96 -12.49 -24.79 31.62
CA VAL A 96 -13.27 -24.44 30.47
C VAL A 96 -14.29 -23.34 30.82
N VAL A 97 -14.17 -22.17 30.21
CA VAL A 97 -15.19 -21.14 30.31
C VAL A 97 -16.20 -21.36 29.18
N ARG A 98 -17.46 -21.58 29.55
CA ARG A 98 -18.57 -21.62 28.59
C ARG A 98 -19.38 -20.32 28.71
N THR A 99 -19.59 -19.65 27.56
CA THR A 99 -20.44 -18.48 27.47
C THR A 99 -21.52 -18.65 26.41
N VAL A 100 -22.73 -18.15 26.69
CA VAL A 100 -23.80 -18.04 25.69
C VAL A 100 -24.18 -16.58 25.57
N VAL A 101 -24.02 -16.04 24.38
CA VAL A 101 -24.27 -14.61 24.13
C VAL A 101 -25.15 -14.41 22.90
N THR A 102 -25.80 -13.26 22.82
CA THR A 102 -26.25 -12.69 21.53
C THR A 102 -25.26 -11.62 21.11
N ALA A 103 -24.62 -11.88 19.96
CA ALA A 103 -23.65 -10.98 19.36
C ALA A 103 -24.35 -9.95 18.45
N PRO A 104 -23.95 -8.66 18.49
CA PRO A 104 -24.50 -7.66 17.61
C PRO A 104 -24.09 -7.88 16.17
N VAL A 105 -24.93 -7.46 15.23
CA VAL A 105 -24.65 -7.48 13.80
C VAL A 105 -24.65 -6.05 13.27
N GLY A 106 -23.59 -5.67 12.61
CA GLY A 106 -23.42 -4.35 12.00
C GLY A 106 -23.72 -4.36 10.49
N GLY A 107 -23.58 -3.20 9.85
CA GLY A 107 -23.60 -3.06 8.41
C GLY A 107 -22.30 -3.52 7.73
N PRO A 108 -22.22 -3.43 6.39
CA PRO A 108 -21.02 -3.78 5.64
C PRO A 108 -19.77 -3.06 6.15
N GLY A 109 -18.70 -3.82 6.42
CA GLY A 109 -17.43 -3.30 6.93
C GLY A 109 -17.34 -3.08 8.44
N ASP A 110 -18.43 -3.24 9.21
CA ASP A 110 -18.39 -3.16 10.66
C ASP A 110 -17.63 -4.33 11.28
N LYS A 111 -17.01 -4.08 12.44
CA LYS A 111 -16.29 -5.12 13.20
C LYS A 111 -17.24 -6.14 13.84
N GLY A 112 -16.77 -7.38 13.95
CA GLY A 112 -17.58 -8.52 14.38
C GLY A 112 -18.40 -9.08 13.23
N PHE A 113 -19.68 -9.39 13.44
CA PHE A 113 -20.57 -9.80 12.37
C PHE A 113 -21.07 -8.59 11.56
N ALA A 114 -20.96 -8.69 10.25
CA ALA A 114 -21.43 -7.70 9.31
C ALA A 114 -22.45 -8.35 8.32
N TRP A 115 -23.62 -7.75 8.21
CA TRP A 115 -24.70 -8.25 7.37
C TRP A 115 -25.00 -7.32 6.20
N ARG A 116 -25.24 -7.91 5.09
CA ARG A 116 -25.93 -7.33 3.93
C ARG A 116 -26.96 -8.34 3.41
N PRO A 117 -28.00 -7.93 2.69
CA PRO A 117 -28.98 -8.87 2.17
C PRO A 117 -28.34 -10.05 1.42
N GLY A 118 -28.56 -11.27 1.96
CA GLY A 118 -28.03 -12.51 1.40
C GLY A 118 -26.58 -12.85 1.71
N LEU A 119 -25.84 -12.02 2.51
CA LEU A 119 -24.44 -12.30 2.83
C LEU A 119 -24.09 -11.84 4.25
N LEU A 120 -23.69 -12.79 5.09
CA LEU A 120 -23.08 -12.55 6.40
C LEU A 120 -21.56 -12.73 6.28
N SER A 121 -20.79 -11.83 6.87
CA SER A 121 -19.34 -11.97 7.00
C SER A 121 -18.87 -11.55 8.39
N THR A 122 -17.66 -11.92 8.75
CA THR A 122 -16.99 -11.38 9.93
C THR A 122 -15.94 -10.33 9.54
N ASN A 123 -15.61 -9.43 10.49
CA ASN A 123 -14.47 -8.53 10.41
C ASN A 123 -13.80 -8.49 11.79
N CYS A 124 -12.76 -9.32 11.97
CA CYS A 124 -12.17 -9.55 13.29
C CYS A 124 -10.88 -8.76 13.55
N GLU A 125 -10.16 -8.33 12.54
CA GLU A 125 -8.95 -7.54 12.70
C GLU A 125 -9.27 -6.05 12.90
N PRO A 126 -8.58 -5.35 13.86
CA PRO A 126 -7.66 -5.88 14.86
C PRO A 126 -8.33 -6.39 16.14
N ARG A 127 -9.51 -5.93 16.50
CA ARG A 127 -10.24 -6.24 17.76
C ARG A 127 -11.72 -6.48 17.52
N GLY A 128 -12.07 -7.18 16.45
CA GLY A 128 -13.48 -7.47 16.11
C GLY A 128 -14.00 -8.76 16.75
N PHE A 129 -13.14 -9.73 17.09
CA PHE A 129 -13.57 -11.01 17.65
C PHE A 129 -14.29 -10.85 19.00
N ARG A 130 -13.93 -9.87 19.83
CA ARG A 130 -14.63 -9.49 21.08
C ARG A 130 -16.08 -9.02 20.87
N ARG A 131 -16.53 -8.83 19.63
CA ARG A 131 -17.94 -8.58 19.27
C ARG A 131 -18.69 -9.86 18.91
N ILE A 132 -17.98 -10.99 18.80
CA ILE A 132 -18.55 -12.31 18.51
C ILE A 132 -18.84 -13.06 19.80
N THR A 133 -17.87 -13.10 20.71
CA THR A 133 -17.99 -13.72 22.02
C THR A 133 -16.97 -13.15 23.02
N TRP A 134 -17.11 -13.49 24.29
CA TRP A 134 -16.11 -13.20 25.33
C TRP A 134 -14.82 -13.97 25.06
N SER A 135 -13.67 -13.32 25.05
CA SER A 135 -12.41 -13.95 24.62
C SER A 135 -11.17 -13.25 25.20
N LEU A 136 -10.03 -13.93 25.19
CA LEU A 136 -8.71 -13.31 25.35
C LEU A 136 -8.30 -12.75 23.98
N ASP A 137 -8.79 -11.53 23.64
CA ASP A 137 -8.68 -10.93 22.29
C ASP A 137 -7.37 -10.13 22.15
N HIS A 138 -6.24 -10.86 22.19
CA HIS A 138 -4.90 -10.30 22.08
C HIS A 138 -4.08 -11.04 21.01
N PRO A 139 -3.27 -10.37 20.16
CA PRO A 139 -2.57 -11.01 19.06
C PRO A 139 -1.56 -12.08 19.46
N ALA A 140 -0.99 -12.01 20.67
CA ALA A 140 -0.08 -13.04 21.17
C ALA A 140 -0.80 -14.29 21.72
N ASN A 141 -2.13 -14.26 21.90
CA ASN A 141 -2.92 -15.42 22.30
C ASN A 141 -3.33 -16.21 21.05
N ARG A 142 -2.96 -17.50 20.99
CA ARG A 142 -3.22 -18.36 19.83
C ARG A 142 -3.94 -19.62 20.29
N ALA A 143 -5.07 -19.90 19.65
CA ALA A 143 -5.88 -21.07 19.93
C ALA A 143 -6.20 -21.85 18.65
N THR A 144 -6.48 -23.15 18.80
CA THR A 144 -7.15 -23.96 17.78
C THR A 144 -8.66 -23.71 17.83
N PHE A 145 -9.36 -23.94 16.73
CA PHE A 145 -10.79 -23.67 16.65
C PHE A 145 -11.58 -24.85 16.12
N GLU A 146 -12.70 -25.18 16.79
CA GLU A 146 -13.78 -26.00 16.26
C GLU A 146 -15.02 -25.11 16.13
N VAL A 147 -15.63 -25.06 14.94
CA VAL A 147 -16.74 -24.14 14.67
C VAL A 147 -17.89 -24.90 14.03
N GLU A 148 -19.05 -24.83 14.65
CA GLU A 148 -20.32 -25.30 14.05
C GLU A 148 -21.17 -24.07 13.71
N VAL A 149 -21.61 -23.98 12.46
CA VAL A 149 -22.49 -22.92 11.98
C VAL A 149 -23.84 -23.52 11.62
N VAL A 150 -24.89 -23.05 12.28
CA VAL A 150 -26.26 -23.46 12.03
C VAL A 150 -26.97 -22.37 11.23
N ALA A 151 -27.38 -22.67 10.01
CA ALA A 151 -28.00 -21.69 9.11
C ALA A 151 -29.10 -22.33 8.26
N ASP A 152 -30.00 -21.51 7.74
CA ASP A 152 -30.99 -21.93 6.71
C ASP A 152 -30.28 -21.99 5.35
N PRO A 153 -30.13 -23.19 4.73
CA PRO A 153 -29.43 -23.34 3.46
C PRO A 153 -30.19 -22.73 2.27
N THR A 154 -31.44 -22.32 2.47
CA THR A 154 -32.21 -21.61 1.43
C THR A 154 -31.91 -20.12 1.39
N LEU A 155 -31.38 -19.57 2.48
CA LEU A 155 -30.97 -18.17 2.60
C LEU A 155 -29.43 -18.01 2.47
N LEU A 156 -28.68 -18.97 3.01
CA LEU A 156 -27.21 -18.95 3.06
C LEU A 156 -26.69 -20.28 2.49
N ARG A 157 -26.65 -20.37 1.16
CA ARG A 157 -26.33 -21.61 0.43
C ARG A 157 -24.91 -22.11 0.70
N THR A 158 -23.98 -21.22 0.88
CA THR A 158 -22.55 -21.51 1.10
C THR A 158 -22.15 -20.98 2.45
N VAL A 159 -21.53 -21.84 3.27
CA VAL A 159 -20.91 -21.47 4.55
C VAL A 159 -19.44 -21.83 4.50
N LEU A 160 -18.55 -20.86 4.76
CA LEU A 160 -17.10 -21.05 4.84
C LEU A 160 -16.58 -20.48 6.15
N VAL A 161 -15.67 -21.21 6.78
CA VAL A 161 -14.97 -20.84 8.01
C VAL A 161 -13.49 -21.20 7.83
N ASN A 162 -12.59 -20.62 8.64
CA ASN A 162 -11.19 -21.08 8.68
C ASN A 162 -11.09 -22.59 8.94
N GLY A 163 -10.03 -23.21 8.41
CA GLY A 163 -9.76 -24.62 8.56
C GLY A 163 -10.48 -25.51 7.56
N ASP A 164 -10.60 -26.77 7.88
CA ASP A 164 -11.15 -27.80 7.00
C ASP A 164 -12.59 -28.16 7.40
N LEU A 165 -13.45 -28.39 6.41
CA LEU A 165 -14.81 -28.91 6.62
C LEU A 165 -14.73 -30.30 7.24
N SER A 166 -15.32 -30.48 8.43
CA SER A 166 -15.29 -31.72 9.18
C SER A 166 -16.62 -32.52 9.14
N GLY A 167 -17.73 -31.84 8.80
CA GLY A 167 -19.00 -32.54 8.70
C GLY A 167 -20.18 -31.60 8.42
N GLU A 168 -21.28 -32.22 7.99
CA GLU A 168 -22.58 -31.54 7.81
C GLU A 168 -23.69 -32.43 8.39
N SER A 169 -24.65 -31.80 9.03
CA SER A 169 -25.83 -32.50 9.57
C SER A 169 -27.06 -31.61 9.51
N ARG A 170 -28.26 -32.22 9.43
CA ARG A 170 -29.50 -31.46 9.51
C ARG A 170 -30.00 -31.40 10.94
N THR A 171 -30.35 -30.21 11.37
CA THR A 171 -31.00 -29.97 12.67
C THR A 171 -32.46 -30.44 12.65
N ALA A 172 -33.09 -30.58 13.81
CA ALA A 172 -34.45 -31.03 13.95
C ALA A 172 -35.49 -30.07 13.28
N ASP A 173 -35.16 -28.78 13.13
CA ASP A 173 -35.95 -27.74 12.47
C ASP A 173 -35.64 -27.64 10.96
N GLY A 174 -34.75 -28.53 10.42
CA GLY A 174 -34.45 -28.62 8.98
C GLY A 174 -33.33 -27.73 8.49
N ARG A 175 -32.73 -26.89 9.36
CA ARG A 175 -31.55 -26.10 9.02
C ARG A 175 -30.31 -27.00 8.85
N LEU A 176 -29.25 -26.46 8.30
CA LEU A 176 -27.95 -27.14 8.13
C LEU A 176 -26.97 -26.71 9.22
N ALA A 177 -26.39 -27.67 9.92
CA ALA A 177 -25.24 -27.49 10.78
C ALA A 177 -24.01 -27.92 10.00
N THR A 178 -23.09 -26.98 9.74
CA THR A 178 -21.83 -27.19 9.01
C THR A 178 -20.69 -27.00 9.99
N SER A 179 -19.84 -28.01 10.13
CA SER A 179 -18.74 -28.05 11.13
C SER A 179 -17.39 -27.95 10.46
N PHE A 180 -16.50 -27.14 11.07
CA PHE A 180 -15.13 -26.90 10.62
C PHE A 180 -14.14 -27.13 11.76
N VAL A 181 -12.94 -27.56 11.43
CA VAL A 181 -11.82 -27.71 12.36
C VAL A 181 -10.61 -26.99 11.81
N ASP A 182 -10.06 -26.08 12.60
CA ASP A 182 -8.77 -25.44 12.37
C ASP A 182 -7.81 -25.81 13.51
N ASP A 183 -7.00 -26.81 13.27
CA ASP A 183 -6.02 -27.34 14.22
C ASP A 183 -4.69 -26.56 14.20
N VAL A 184 -4.57 -25.55 13.33
CA VAL A 184 -3.42 -24.64 13.31
C VAL A 184 -3.70 -23.47 14.24
N PRO A 185 -2.97 -23.31 15.36
CA PRO A 185 -3.24 -22.25 16.32
C PRO A 185 -3.13 -20.86 15.70
N LYS A 186 -4.15 -20.03 15.89
CA LYS A 186 -4.20 -18.65 15.40
C LYS A 186 -4.69 -17.68 16.47
N PRO A 187 -4.30 -16.40 16.41
CA PRO A 187 -4.95 -15.36 17.22
C PRO A 187 -6.40 -15.13 16.77
N SER A 188 -7.21 -14.63 17.69
CA SER A 188 -8.64 -14.39 17.47
C SER A 188 -8.93 -13.44 16.33
N TYR A 189 -8.04 -12.48 16.05
CA TYR A 189 -8.23 -11.53 14.95
C TYR A 189 -8.18 -12.18 13.56
N LEU A 190 -7.61 -13.40 13.44
CA LEU A 190 -7.58 -14.17 12.19
C LEU A 190 -8.79 -15.09 12.00
N PHE A 191 -9.77 -15.01 12.90
CA PHE A 191 -11.02 -15.74 12.75
C PHE A 191 -11.85 -15.15 11.61
N ALA A 192 -12.34 -16.02 10.71
CA ALA A 192 -13.20 -15.66 9.60
C ALA A 192 -14.35 -16.62 9.44
N LEU A 193 -15.52 -16.04 9.15
CA LEU A 193 -16.74 -16.74 8.71
C LEU A 193 -17.39 -15.91 7.62
N VAL A 194 -17.81 -16.58 6.54
CA VAL A 194 -18.70 -16.01 5.54
C VAL A 194 -19.82 -17.02 5.22
N ALA A 195 -21.04 -16.52 5.12
CA ALA A 195 -22.21 -17.33 4.74
C ALA A 195 -23.10 -16.52 3.79
N GLY A 196 -23.46 -17.12 2.63
CA GLY A 196 -24.21 -16.40 1.63
C GLY A 196 -24.48 -17.20 0.35
N ASP A 197 -24.99 -16.52 -0.65
CA ASP A 197 -25.13 -17.07 -2.00
C ASP A 197 -23.82 -16.84 -2.76
N LEU A 198 -22.86 -17.78 -2.62
CA LEU A 198 -21.54 -17.71 -3.23
C LEU A 198 -21.31 -18.91 -4.15
N ASP A 199 -20.77 -18.66 -5.33
CA ASP A 199 -20.17 -19.67 -6.20
C ASP A 199 -18.68 -19.79 -5.91
N VAL A 200 -18.12 -20.99 -6.14
CA VAL A 200 -16.72 -21.29 -5.89
C VAL A 200 -16.07 -21.83 -7.15
N ARG A 201 -14.94 -21.23 -7.53
CA ARG A 201 -14.03 -21.76 -8.55
C ARG A 201 -12.69 -22.11 -7.90
N SER A 202 -12.03 -23.16 -8.39
CA SER A 202 -10.76 -23.57 -7.82
C SER A 202 -9.82 -24.16 -8.86
N VAL A 203 -8.52 -24.12 -8.52
CA VAL A 203 -7.46 -24.83 -9.23
C VAL A 203 -6.69 -25.69 -8.26
N ASP A 204 -6.34 -26.89 -8.68
CA ASP A 204 -5.43 -27.76 -7.94
C ASP A 204 -3.99 -27.27 -8.18
N LEU A 205 -3.18 -27.31 -7.12
CA LEU A 205 -1.78 -26.88 -7.16
C LEU A 205 -0.91 -28.13 -7.19
N ASP A 206 -0.01 -28.25 -8.18
CA ASP A 206 0.87 -29.41 -8.40
C ASP A 206 2.02 -29.54 -7.38
N ASP A 207 1.79 -29.18 -6.12
CA ASP A 207 2.83 -28.75 -5.19
C ASP A 207 3.12 -29.69 -4.02
N ALA A 208 2.60 -30.91 -4.05
CA ALA A 208 2.83 -31.91 -3.00
C ALA A 208 4.30 -32.40 -2.85
N ALA A 209 5.21 -31.94 -3.73
CA ALA A 209 6.58 -32.45 -3.79
C ALA A 209 7.50 -31.95 -2.67
N ASP A 210 7.21 -30.77 -2.05
CA ASP A 210 8.16 -30.10 -1.15
C ASP A 210 7.67 -29.95 0.32
N GLY A 211 6.74 -30.84 0.77
CA GLY A 211 6.27 -30.83 2.16
C GLY A 211 5.23 -29.73 2.46
N HIS A 212 4.68 -29.09 1.46
CA HIS A 212 3.58 -28.15 1.58
C HIS A 212 2.24 -28.88 1.64
N ALA A 213 1.38 -28.46 2.59
CA ALA A 213 0.03 -29.00 2.68
C ALA A 213 -0.92 -28.44 1.62
N LEU A 214 -0.61 -27.27 1.03
CA LEU A 214 -1.52 -26.56 0.12
C LEU A 214 -1.69 -27.29 -1.22
N GLU A 215 -2.88 -27.86 -1.40
CA GLU A 215 -3.25 -28.66 -2.58
C GLU A 215 -4.18 -27.89 -3.51
N ARG A 216 -4.93 -26.91 -2.97
CA ARG A 216 -5.98 -26.22 -3.72
C ARG A 216 -6.03 -24.73 -3.39
N LEU A 217 -6.15 -23.92 -4.44
CA LEU A 217 -6.56 -22.52 -4.36
C LEU A 217 -8.00 -22.40 -4.83
N ALA A 218 -8.87 -21.78 -4.02
CA ALA A 218 -10.26 -21.52 -4.35
C ALA A 218 -10.57 -20.02 -4.29
N ILE A 219 -11.49 -19.57 -5.11
CA ILE A 219 -12.09 -18.23 -5.04
C ILE A 219 -13.59 -18.39 -4.91
N ALA A 220 -14.16 -17.80 -3.86
CA ALA A 220 -15.59 -17.71 -3.64
C ALA A 220 -16.07 -16.27 -3.91
N ALA A 221 -17.15 -16.12 -4.67
CA ALA A 221 -17.71 -14.81 -5.00
C ALA A 221 -19.22 -14.92 -5.22
N PRO A 222 -19.99 -13.83 -5.11
CA PRO A 222 -21.36 -13.77 -5.60
C PRO A 222 -21.45 -14.24 -7.06
N PRO A 223 -22.59 -14.88 -7.46
CA PRO A 223 -22.75 -15.49 -8.79
C PRO A 223 -22.52 -14.53 -9.97
N ASP A 224 -22.78 -13.23 -9.78
CA ASP A 224 -22.57 -12.18 -10.79
C ASP A 224 -21.11 -11.71 -10.90
N LEU A 225 -20.23 -12.12 -9.96
CA LEU A 225 -18.82 -11.73 -9.91
C LEU A 225 -17.86 -12.90 -10.17
N ILE A 226 -18.31 -14.15 -10.04
CA ILE A 226 -17.41 -15.32 -10.06
C ILE A 226 -16.64 -15.50 -11.38
N ASP A 227 -17.17 -15.02 -12.50
CA ASP A 227 -16.50 -15.08 -13.79
C ASP A 227 -15.20 -14.27 -13.83
N GLY A 228 -15.07 -13.22 -13.00
CA GLY A 228 -13.85 -12.44 -12.84
C GLY A 228 -12.76 -13.13 -12.00
N ALA A 229 -13.00 -14.32 -11.46
CA ALA A 229 -12.02 -15.05 -10.64
C ALA A 229 -10.87 -15.65 -11.45
N ASP A 230 -11.07 -15.89 -12.76
CA ASP A 230 -10.10 -16.63 -13.59
C ASP A 230 -8.73 -15.96 -13.66
N PHE A 231 -8.68 -14.64 -13.66
CA PHE A 231 -7.41 -13.90 -13.64
C PHE A 231 -6.61 -14.15 -12.35
N ALA A 232 -7.25 -14.07 -11.19
CA ALA A 232 -6.60 -14.33 -9.90
C ALA A 232 -6.21 -15.81 -9.76
N LEU A 233 -7.06 -16.74 -10.21
CA LEU A 233 -6.73 -18.18 -10.24
C LEU A 233 -5.52 -18.50 -11.12
N ALA A 234 -5.25 -17.71 -12.16
CA ALA A 234 -4.07 -17.88 -13.02
C ALA A 234 -2.80 -17.26 -12.41
N ILE A 235 -2.89 -16.12 -11.72
CA ILE A 235 -1.71 -15.40 -11.24
C ILE A 235 -1.27 -15.81 -9.82
N VAL A 236 -2.21 -16.13 -8.91
CA VAL A 236 -1.88 -16.44 -7.52
C VAL A 236 -0.97 -17.67 -7.36
N PRO A 237 -1.09 -18.76 -8.15
CA PRO A 237 -0.12 -19.85 -8.10
C PRO A 237 1.33 -19.41 -8.38
N ARG A 238 1.54 -18.42 -9.27
CA ARG A 238 2.87 -17.84 -9.55
C ARG A 238 3.38 -17.03 -8.36
N ILE A 239 2.50 -16.30 -7.68
CA ILE A 239 2.80 -15.56 -6.44
C ILE A 239 3.21 -16.53 -5.33
N ILE A 240 2.46 -17.61 -5.15
CA ILE A 240 2.77 -18.67 -4.17
C ILE A 240 4.16 -19.27 -4.45
N ALA A 241 4.43 -19.63 -5.70
CA ALA A 241 5.72 -20.18 -6.08
C ALA A 241 6.89 -19.20 -5.84
N PHE A 242 6.66 -17.91 -6.11
CA PHE A 242 7.65 -16.86 -5.85
C PHE A 242 7.92 -16.65 -4.35
N ASP A 243 6.87 -16.53 -3.51
CA ASP A 243 7.01 -16.38 -2.04
C ASP A 243 7.79 -17.56 -1.44
N ARG A 244 7.52 -18.79 -1.87
CA ARG A 244 8.27 -19.98 -1.47
C ARG A 244 9.74 -19.90 -1.86
N ALA A 245 10.03 -19.52 -3.10
CA ALA A 245 11.40 -19.40 -3.60
C ALA A 245 12.20 -18.32 -2.85
N THR A 246 11.52 -17.36 -2.22
CA THR A 246 12.11 -16.24 -1.49
C THR A 246 12.10 -16.39 0.03
N GLY A 247 11.71 -17.56 0.58
CA GLY A 247 11.81 -17.89 2.00
C GLY A 247 10.51 -17.81 2.78
N GLY A 248 9.35 -17.81 2.11
CA GLY A 248 8.05 -18.00 2.75
C GLY A 248 7.93 -19.39 3.36
N LEU A 249 7.31 -19.49 4.53
CA LEU A 249 7.05 -20.78 5.19
C LEU A 249 6.00 -21.60 4.43
N PRO A 250 6.01 -22.95 4.56
CA PRO A 250 4.97 -23.79 4.01
C PRO A 250 3.58 -23.41 4.50
N HIS A 251 2.58 -23.37 3.61
CA HIS A 251 1.20 -23.12 4.01
C HIS A 251 0.66 -24.32 4.81
N PRO A 252 0.05 -24.11 5.99
CA PRO A 252 -0.32 -25.22 6.89
C PRO A 252 -1.61 -25.94 6.50
N HIS A 253 -2.47 -25.34 5.68
CA HIS A 253 -3.77 -25.88 5.28
C HIS A 253 -3.73 -26.46 3.86
N ARG A 254 -4.62 -27.42 3.58
CA ARG A 254 -4.74 -28.05 2.25
C ARG A 254 -5.45 -27.15 1.22
N THR A 255 -6.34 -26.30 1.71
CA THR A 255 -7.08 -25.36 0.86
C THR A 255 -6.88 -23.93 1.35
N LEU A 256 -6.60 -23.02 0.41
CA LEU A 256 -6.63 -21.59 0.59
C LEU A 256 -7.80 -21.02 -0.20
N THR A 257 -8.69 -20.31 0.48
CA THR A 257 -9.86 -19.71 -0.16
C THR A 257 -9.81 -18.18 -0.06
N PHE A 258 -9.89 -17.51 -1.19
CA PHE A 258 -10.10 -16.07 -1.28
C PHE A 258 -11.57 -15.79 -1.50
N VAL A 259 -12.14 -14.83 -0.78
CA VAL A 259 -13.56 -14.51 -0.86
C VAL A 259 -13.77 -13.07 -1.28
N ALA A 260 -14.44 -12.86 -2.40
CA ALA A 260 -14.88 -11.53 -2.84
C ALA A 260 -16.16 -11.12 -2.10
N ILE A 261 -16.06 -10.12 -1.23
CA ILE A 261 -17.17 -9.65 -0.40
C ILE A 261 -17.51 -8.21 -0.79
N PRO A 262 -18.61 -7.96 -1.52
CA PRO A 262 -19.02 -6.60 -1.90
C PRO A 262 -19.12 -5.66 -0.69
N GLY A 263 -18.43 -4.50 -0.72
CA GLY A 263 -18.40 -3.51 0.38
C GLY A 263 -17.52 -3.91 1.56
N TYR A 264 -16.70 -4.94 1.44
CA TYR A 264 -15.58 -5.18 2.38
C TYR A 264 -14.59 -4.01 2.29
N PRO A 265 -13.98 -3.54 3.40
CA PRO A 265 -13.27 -2.27 3.38
C PRO A 265 -11.97 -2.26 2.55
N ASP A 266 -11.31 -3.42 2.38
CA ASP A 266 -10.09 -3.58 1.59
C ASP A 266 -9.83 -5.09 1.35
N ALA A 267 -8.74 -5.65 1.92
CA ALA A 267 -8.48 -7.07 2.02
C ALA A 267 -8.02 -7.42 3.44
N THR A 268 -8.10 -8.69 3.82
CA THR A 268 -7.62 -9.17 5.12
C THR A 268 -7.19 -10.63 5.02
N GLU A 269 -6.06 -10.93 5.61
CA GLU A 269 -5.32 -12.19 5.54
C GLU A 269 -5.84 -13.31 6.46
N TYR A 270 -7.12 -13.40 6.76
CA TYR A 270 -7.62 -14.43 7.67
C TYR A 270 -7.10 -15.83 7.32
N GLN A 271 -6.74 -16.57 8.33
CA GLN A 271 -6.06 -17.85 8.15
C GLN A 271 -6.85 -18.83 7.29
N SER A 272 -6.31 -19.29 6.17
CA SER A 272 -6.93 -20.16 5.15
C SER A 272 -8.16 -19.60 4.41
N LEU A 273 -8.74 -18.49 4.86
CA LEU A 273 -9.99 -17.91 4.31
C LEU A 273 -9.86 -16.38 4.23
N MET A 274 -9.19 -15.86 3.21
CA MET A 274 -8.87 -14.45 3.08
C MET A 274 -10.02 -13.67 2.43
N PHE A 275 -10.32 -12.49 2.97
CA PHE A 275 -11.43 -11.66 2.49
C PHE A 275 -10.93 -10.46 1.70
N PHE A 276 -11.65 -10.13 0.63
CA PHE A 276 -11.30 -9.05 -0.30
C PHE A 276 -12.52 -8.24 -0.70
N ASP A 277 -12.35 -6.93 -0.87
CA ASP A 277 -13.24 -6.17 -1.74
C ASP A 277 -13.13 -6.75 -3.17
N PRO A 278 -14.24 -6.96 -3.90
CA PRO A 278 -14.20 -7.49 -5.26
C PRO A 278 -13.27 -6.70 -6.20
N ALA A 279 -13.11 -5.40 -5.99
CA ALA A 279 -12.26 -4.56 -6.84
C ALA A 279 -10.77 -4.92 -6.80
N VAL A 280 -10.33 -5.67 -5.78
CA VAL A 280 -8.92 -6.06 -5.61
C VAL A 280 -8.71 -7.58 -5.68
N LEU A 281 -9.72 -8.35 -6.09
CA LEU A 281 -9.64 -9.80 -6.26
C LEU A 281 -10.16 -10.27 -7.62
N VAL A 282 -11.32 -9.78 -8.05
CA VAL A 282 -11.98 -10.26 -9.27
C VAL A 282 -11.81 -9.24 -10.40
N ALA A 283 -11.26 -9.70 -11.51
CA ALA A 283 -11.01 -8.86 -12.66
C ALA A 283 -11.26 -9.65 -13.97
N ASP A 284 -12.21 -9.20 -14.75
CA ASP A 284 -12.35 -9.62 -16.14
C ASP A 284 -11.41 -8.76 -17.02
N PRO A 285 -10.39 -9.36 -17.65
CA PRO A 285 -9.48 -8.60 -18.51
C PRO A 285 -10.14 -7.88 -19.68
N SER A 286 -11.36 -8.28 -20.08
CA SER A 286 -12.11 -7.58 -21.13
C SER A 286 -12.83 -6.33 -20.60
N GLY A 287 -13.09 -6.26 -19.30
CA GLY A 287 -13.82 -5.18 -18.63
C GLY A 287 -12.98 -4.35 -17.67
N HIS A 288 -11.67 -4.61 -17.56
CA HIS A 288 -10.75 -3.95 -16.65
C HIS A 288 -9.53 -3.41 -17.39
N VAL A 289 -8.84 -2.44 -16.79
CA VAL A 289 -7.57 -1.91 -17.31
C VAL A 289 -6.37 -2.47 -16.55
N ASP A 290 -5.17 -2.26 -17.10
CA ASP A 290 -3.91 -2.75 -16.53
C ASP A 290 -3.70 -2.43 -15.06
N ASP A 291 -4.10 -1.22 -14.63
CA ASP A 291 -3.96 -0.79 -13.23
C ASP A 291 -4.86 -1.62 -12.29
N ASP A 292 -6.04 -2.06 -12.77
CA ASP A 292 -6.94 -2.92 -12.00
C ASP A 292 -6.36 -4.34 -11.88
N LEU A 293 -5.76 -4.86 -12.97
CA LEU A 293 -5.06 -6.16 -12.95
C LEU A 293 -3.88 -6.12 -11.98
N MET A 294 -3.10 -5.03 -12.00
CA MET A 294 -2.00 -4.85 -11.05
C MET A 294 -2.48 -4.75 -9.61
N LEU A 295 -3.65 -4.12 -9.34
CA LEU A 295 -4.23 -4.11 -8.00
C LEU A 295 -4.56 -5.53 -7.52
N VAL A 296 -5.14 -6.39 -8.36
CA VAL A 296 -5.37 -7.81 -8.01
C VAL A 296 -4.07 -8.51 -7.68
N ILE A 297 -3.04 -8.37 -8.52
CA ILE A 297 -1.72 -8.98 -8.30
C ILE A 297 -1.14 -8.55 -6.96
N LEU A 298 -1.09 -7.24 -6.69
CA LEU A 298 -0.41 -6.70 -5.52
C LEU A 298 -1.17 -6.99 -4.21
N ASN A 299 -2.50 -6.94 -4.24
CA ASN A 299 -3.29 -7.26 -3.04
C ASN A 299 -3.26 -8.76 -2.75
N THR A 300 -3.40 -9.62 -3.78
CA THR A 300 -3.31 -11.07 -3.56
C THR A 300 -1.91 -11.49 -3.11
N ALA A 301 -0.84 -10.83 -3.59
CA ALA A 301 0.52 -11.05 -3.11
C ALA A 301 0.69 -10.59 -1.64
N HIS A 302 0.12 -9.45 -1.28
CA HIS A 302 0.15 -8.91 0.08
C HIS A 302 -0.55 -9.86 1.05
N GLU A 303 -1.82 -10.19 0.79
CA GLU A 303 -2.60 -11.06 1.68
C GLU A 303 -2.00 -12.46 1.78
N TYR A 304 -1.59 -13.06 0.64
CA TYR A 304 -0.90 -14.35 0.69
C TYR A 304 0.41 -14.26 1.50
N GLY A 305 1.18 -13.18 1.36
CA GLY A 305 2.42 -12.98 2.10
C GLY A 305 2.23 -12.98 3.61
N HIS A 306 1.08 -12.53 4.08
CA HIS A 306 0.71 -12.57 5.49
C HIS A 306 0.62 -13.97 6.06
N HIS A 307 0.42 -15.01 5.26
CA HIS A 307 0.44 -16.38 5.72
C HIS A 307 1.72 -16.68 6.57
N THR A 308 2.89 -16.21 6.14
CA THR A 308 4.13 -16.27 6.91
C THR A 308 4.24 -15.11 7.90
N ARG A 309 4.02 -13.87 7.44
CA ARG A 309 4.29 -12.58 8.07
C ARG A 309 3.01 -11.99 8.65
N GLY A 310 2.53 -12.52 9.77
CA GLY A 310 1.28 -12.13 10.42
C GLY A 310 0.51 -13.33 10.97
N ASN A 311 0.34 -14.39 10.16
CA ASN A 311 -0.42 -15.57 10.56
C ASN A 311 0.47 -16.60 11.28
N ARG A 312 1.47 -17.15 10.62
CA ARG A 312 2.39 -18.10 11.29
C ARG A 312 3.25 -17.38 12.33
N VAL A 313 3.85 -16.25 11.99
CA VAL A 313 4.55 -15.40 12.96
C VAL A 313 3.77 -14.10 13.11
N THR A 314 3.03 -13.96 14.22
CA THR A 314 2.21 -12.78 14.48
C THR A 314 2.96 -11.69 15.26
N VAL A 315 2.33 -10.54 15.43
CA VAL A 315 2.87 -9.44 16.23
C VAL A 315 2.65 -9.70 17.73
N ARG A 316 3.63 -9.33 18.56
CA ARG A 316 3.52 -9.49 20.03
C ARG A 316 2.48 -8.53 20.63
N SER A 317 2.30 -7.37 20.06
CA SER A 317 1.27 -6.39 20.39
C SER A 317 0.94 -5.55 19.17
N TRP A 318 -0.18 -4.87 19.18
CA TRP A 318 -0.60 -4.04 18.02
C TRP A 318 0.39 -2.92 17.69
N GLY A 319 1.10 -2.36 18.67
CA GLY A 319 2.16 -1.37 18.42
C GLY A 319 3.30 -1.85 17.53
N GLN A 320 3.43 -3.19 17.34
CA GLN A 320 4.40 -3.85 16.47
C GLN A 320 3.87 -4.13 15.06
N LEU A 321 2.75 -3.52 14.67
CA LEU A 321 2.03 -3.78 13.42
C LEU A 321 2.94 -3.76 12.18
N ALA A 322 3.96 -2.90 12.15
CA ALA A 322 4.92 -2.82 11.06
C ALA A 322 5.71 -4.13 10.82
N LEU A 323 5.86 -4.99 11.84
CA LEU A 323 6.52 -6.30 11.67
C LEU A 323 5.77 -7.18 10.66
N LYS A 324 4.42 -7.14 10.69
CA LYS A 324 3.64 -7.87 9.69
C LYS A 324 3.44 -7.00 8.42
N GLU A 325 2.98 -5.77 8.54
CA GLU A 325 2.63 -4.95 7.38
C GLU A 325 3.85 -4.48 6.57
N GLY A 326 4.84 -3.91 7.24
CA GLY A 326 6.04 -3.41 6.58
C GLY A 326 6.84 -4.52 5.88
N LEU A 327 7.00 -5.69 6.53
CA LEU A 327 7.67 -6.83 5.90
C LEU A 327 6.86 -7.41 4.75
N THR A 328 5.54 -7.47 4.86
CA THR A 328 4.67 -7.97 3.78
C THR A 328 4.68 -7.01 2.58
N VAL A 329 4.62 -5.69 2.79
CA VAL A 329 4.81 -4.71 1.71
C VAL A 329 6.17 -4.91 1.04
N LEU A 330 7.25 -5.02 1.80
CA LEU A 330 8.60 -5.16 1.24
C LEU A 330 8.76 -6.46 0.44
N THR A 331 8.45 -7.61 1.06
CA THR A 331 8.88 -8.93 0.57
C THR A 331 7.82 -9.66 -0.24
N ALA A 332 6.52 -9.44 0.02
CA ALA A 332 5.46 -10.03 -0.77
C ALA A 332 4.99 -9.08 -1.88
N GLN A 333 4.60 -7.86 -1.55
CA GLN A 333 4.03 -6.94 -2.52
C GLN A 333 5.10 -6.36 -3.46
N ASN A 334 6.13 -5.69 -2.93
CA ASN A 334 7.14 -4.98 -3.75
C ASN A 334 8.09 -5.95 -4.46
N ASP A 335 8.50 -7.05 -3.80
CA ASP A 335 9.35 -8.05 -4.45
C ASP A 335 8.59 -8.80 -5.56
N THR A 336 7.30 -9.11 -5.38
CA THR A 336 6.44 -9.65 -6.45
C THR A 336 6.32 -8.65 -7.60
N ARG A 337 6.09 -7.36 -7.34
CA ARG A 337 6.06 -6.31 -8.37
C ARG A 337 7.37 -6.30 -9.17
N ARG A 338 8.52 -6.35 -8.49
CA ARG A 338 9.85 -6.39 -9.14
C ARG A 338 10.11 -7.70 -9.91
N HIS A 339 9.66 -8.81 -9.37
CA HIS A 339 9.77 -10.11 -10.06
C HIS A 339 9.00 -10.12 -11.39
N LEU A 340 7.82 -9.51 -11.41
CA LEU A 340 6.95 -9.50 -12.59
C LEU A 340 7.30 -8.40 -13.60
N LEU A 341 7.64 -7.19 -13.13
CA LEU A 341 7.84 -6.00 -13.97
C LEU A 341 9.31 -5.61 -14.14
N GLY A 342 10.24 -6.34 -13.53
CA GLY A 342 11.67 -6.03 -13.59
C GLY A 342 12.12 -4.98 -12.55
N PRO A 343 13.44 -4.69 -12.54
CA PRO A 343 14.05 -3.81 -11.52
C PRO A 343 13.52 -2.38 -11.49
N ALA A 344 13.03 -1.85 -12.63
CA ALA A 344 12.44 -0.51 -12.72
C ALA A 344 11.17 -0.35 -11.86
N ALA A 345 10.51 -1.45 -11.50
CA ALA A 345 9.35 -1.42 -10.61
C ALA A 345 9.65 -0.81 -9.23
N ARG A 346 10.91 -0.83 -8.76
CA ARG A 346 11.31 -0.13 -7.54
C ARG A 346 11.01 1.37 -7.58
N ILE A 347 11.02 1.99 -8.74
CA ILE A 347 10.65 3.41 -8.91
C ILE A 347 9.17 3.64 -8.54
N LEU A 348 8.29 2.66 -8.83
CA LEU A 348 6.88 2.76 -8.44
C LEU A 348 6.71 2.74 -6.92
N ASP A 349 7.49 1.91 -6.20
CA ASP A 349 7.49 1.89 -4.73
C ASP A 349 7.93 3.24 -4.16
N VAL A 350 8.98 3.85 -4.76
CA VAL A 350 9.47 5.19 -4.38
C VAL A 350 8.43 6.27 -4.66
N LEU A 351 7.71 6.17 -5.77
CA LEU A 351 6.63 7.10 -6.11
C LEU A 351 5.45 6.97 -5.15
N ASP A 352 5.05 5.75 -4.77
CA ASP A 352 4.01 5.50 -3.77
C ASP A 352 4.41 6.09 -2.41
N LEU A 353 5.64 5.87 -1.97
CA LEU A 353 6.17 6.48 -0.74
C LEU A 353 6.09 8.01 -0.77
N ARG A 354 6.60 8.64 -1.84
CA ARG A 354 6.64 10.09 -1.98
C ARG A 354 5.26 10.74 -2.10
N ARG A 355 4.31 10.09 -2.77
CA ARG A 355 2.97 10.62 -2.99
C ARG A 355 2.02 10.39 -1.83
N LEU A 356 2.22 9.32 -1.05
CA LEU A 356 1.26 8.89 -0.03
C LEU A 356 1.81 9.06 1.39
N GLN A 357 3.05 8.61 1.65
CA GLN A 357 3.61 8.62 3.00
C GLN A 357 4.29 9.94 3.35
N PHE A 358 5.03 10.57 2.44
CA PHE A 358 5.70 11.84 2.74
C PHE A 358 4.73 12.96 3.15
N PRO A 359 3.56 13.14 2.49
CA PRO A 359 2.53 14.06 2.98
C PRO A 359 1.97 13.67 4.36
N GLU A 360 1.77 12.37 4.63
CA GLU A 360 1.33 11.89 5.93
C GLU A 360 2.36 12.20 7.04
N GLU A 361 3.65 12.06 6.73
CA GLU A 361 4.73 12.40 7.66
C GLU A 361 4.67 13.87 8.12
N VAL A 362 4.37 14.78 7.21
CA VAL A 362 4.26 16.22 7.52
C VAL A 362 3.02 16.52 8.37
N THR A 363 1.94 15.79 8.16
CA THR A 363 0.64 16.08 8.81
C THR A 363 0.45 15.34 10.13
N ILE A 364 0.88 14.08 10.22
CA ILE A 364 0.70 13.21 11.39
C ILE A 364 1.99 13.07 12.19
N GLY A 365 3.13 12.91 11.52
CA GLY A 365 4.47 12.85 12.13
C GLY A 365 4.62 11.78 13.20
N ALA A 366 4.15 10.55 12.94
CA ALA A 366 4.17 9.47 13.91
C ALA A 366 5.31 8.47 13.66
N PRO A 367 5.86 7.82 14.70
CA PRO A 367 6.82 6.75 14.53
C PRO A 367 6.16 5.49 13.91
N VAL A 368 6.96 4.66 13.28
CA VAL A 368 6.52 3.39 12.64
C VAL A 368 6.07 2.38 13.70
N VAL A 369 6.88 2.19 14.74
CA VAL A 369 6.56 1.34 15.90
C VAL A 369 6.10 2.24 17.04
N ARG A 370 4.97 1.90 17.64
CA ARG A 370 4.37 2.65 18.76
C ARG A 370 4.24 1.75 19.97
N GLY A 371 4.06 2.34 21.14
CA GLY A 371 3.68 1.62 22.35
C GLY A 371 2.25 1.06 22.27
N GLU A 372 1.72 0.64 23.37
CA GLU A 372 0.30 0.28 23.46
C GLU A 372 -0.57 1.49 23.09
N VAL A 373 -1.61 1.23 22.31
CA VAL A 373 -2.58 2.22 21.86
C VAL A 373 -3.98 1.78 22.27
N ASP A 374 -4.81 2.74 22.66
CA ASP A 374 -6.21 2.47 23.06
C ASP A 374 -7.02 1.93 21.87
N ASP A 375 -6.79 2.51 20.68
CA ASP A 375 -7.45 2.12 19.44
C ASP A 375 -6.43 1.69 18.39
N PRO A 376 -6.24 0.37 18.17
CA PRO A 376 -5.32 -0.12 17.14
C PRO A 376 -5.69 0.24 15.70
N GLU A 377 -6.94 0.63 15.40
CA GLU A 377 -7.32 1.11 14.07
C GLU A 377 -6.48 2.32 13.63
N ALA A 378 -6.05 3.16 14.59
CA ALA A 378 -5.19 4.30 14.33
C ALA A 378 -3.76 3.95 13.90
N LEU A 379 -3.39 2.65 13.91
CA LEU A 379 -2.07 2.18 13.48
C LEU A 379 -2.01 1.85 11.98
N TYR A 380 -3.16 1.67 11.30
CA TYR A 380 -3.24 1.33 9.88
C TYR A 380 -3.01 2.58 9.02
N THR A 381 -1.76 3.05 8.98
CA THR A 381 -1.33 4.29 8.32
C THR A 381 -0.29 4.00 7.25
N ARG A 382 -0.11 4.93 6.30
CA ARG A 382 0.96 4.82 5.28
C ARG A 382 2.34 4.73 5.92
N THR A 383 2.53 5.34 7.08
CA THR A 383 3.77 5.25 7.87
C THR A 383 4.05 3.82 8.32
N THR A 384 3.06 3.10 8.85
CA THR A 384 3.21 1.69 9.27
C THR A 384 3.56 0.78 8.09
N TYR A 385 2.87 0.94 6.96
CA TYR A 385 3.02 0.12 5.77
C TYR A 385 4.25 0.51 4.95
N LEU A 386 4.25 1.70 4.36
CA LEU A 386 5.25 2.12 3.38
C LEU A 386 6.58 2.49 4.03
N LYS A 387 6.58 3.36 5.06
CA LYS A 387 7.82 3.69 5.77
C LYS A 387 8.34 2.48 6.54
N GLY A 388 7.46 1.63 7.10
CA GLY A 388 7.84 0.36 7.70
C GLY A 388 8.59 -0.53 6.72
N ALA A 389 8.09 -0.70 5.50
CA ALA A 389 8.76 -1.44 4.43
C ALA A 389 10.14 -0.86 4.09
N GLU A 390 10.25 0.48 4.00
CA GLU A 390 11.53 1.14 3.71
C GLU A 390 12.56 0.94 4.84
N VAL A 391 12.15 0.97 6.12
CA VAL A 391 13.08 0.73 7.23
C VAL A 391 13.59 -0.71 7.20
N PHE A 392 12.73 -1.71 6.94
CA PHE A 392 13.20 -3.08 6.70
C PHE A 392 14.07 -3.18 5.44
N GLY A 393 13.76 -2.45 4.38
CA GLY A 393 14.59 -2.33 3.18
C GLY A 393 15.99 -1.78 3.46
N MET A 394 16.11 -0.84 4.39
CA MET A 394 17.40 -0.35 4.86
C MET A 394 18.21 -1.44 5.56
N LEU A 395 17.60 -2.27 6.41
CA LEU A 395 18.26 -3.42 7.03
C LEU A 395 18.69 -4.45 5.97
N ARG A 396 17.84 -4.71 4.95
CA ARG A 396 18.19 -5.57 3.80
C ARG A 396 19.38 -5.01 3.02
N THR A 397 19.43 -3.70 2.79
CA THR A 397 20.56 -3.05 2.10
C THR A 397 21.88 -3.24 2.86
N ILE A 398 21.87 -3.20 4.20
CA ILE A 398 23.04 -3.44 5.04
C ILE A 398 23.48 -4.90 5.00
N LEU A 399 22.53 -5.84 5.02
CA LEU A 399 22.80 -7.29 5.03
C LEU A 399 23.22 -7.80 3.64
N GLY A 400 22.69 -7.23 2.58
CA GLY A 400 22.68 -7.80 1.23
C GLY A 400 21.64 -8.92 1.09
N ASP A 401 21.26 -9.23 -0.17
CA ASP A 401 20.10 -10.11 -0.44
C ASP A 401 20.27 -11.55 0.06
N ASP A 402 21.48 -12.11 0.00
CA ASP A 402 21.72 -13.49 0.44
C ASP A 402 21.61 -13.62 1.95
N ALA A 403 22.29 -12.76 2.72
CA ALA A 403 22.19 -12.75 4.18
C ALA A 403 20.78 -12.35 4.65
N TRP A 404 20.11 -11.44 3.95
CA TRP A 404 18.71 -11.10 4.22
C TRP A 404 17.80 -12.33 4.15
N ARG A 405 17.93 -13.15 3.09
CA ARG A 405 17.14 -14.38 2.90
C ARG A 405 17.41 -15.38 4.03
N GLU A 406 18.67 -15.62 4.38
CA GLU A 406 19.05 -16.50 5.47
C GLU A 406 18.50 -16.03 6.83
N VAL A 407 18.63 -14.73 7.13
CA VAL A 407 18.14 -14.12 8.38
C VAL A 407 16.61 -14.22 8.45
N THR A 408 15.91 -13.85 7.40
CA THR A 408 14.43 -13.87 7.40
C THR A 408 13.90 -15.30 7.51
N THR A 409 14.45 -16.27 6.76
CA THR A 409 14.03 -17.67 6.84
C THR A 409 14.24 -18.23 8.24
N SER A 410 15.44 -18.05 8.81
CA SER A 410 15.72 -18.53 10.18
C SER A 410 14.92 -17.80 11.26
N PHE A 411 14.54 -16.54 11.04
CA PHE A 411 13.64 -15.80 11.91
C PHE A 411 12.24 -16.41 11.91
N TRP A 412 11.67 -16.69 10.72
CA TRP A 412 10.36 -17.30 10.60
C TRP A 412 10.33 -18.70 11.26
N GLU A 413 11.34 -19.52 11.01
CA GLU A 413 11.46 -20.84 11.64
C GLU A 413 11.56 -20.77 13.18
N ARG A 414 12.25 -19.76 13.71
CA ARG A 414 12.41 -19.55 15.15
C ARG A 414 11.11 -19.19 15.85
N TYR A 415 10.30 -18.33 15.22
CA TYR A 415 9.08 -17.78 15.81
C TYR A 415 7.81 -18.43 15.25
N ASP A 416 7.93 -19.51 14.50
CA ASP A 416 6.80 -20.20 13.88
C ASP A 416 5.72 -20.55 14.90
N LEU A 417 4.47 -20.26 14.55
CA LEU A 417 3.29 -20.37 15.41
C LEU A 417 3.40 -19.57 16.74
N GLY A 418 4.28 -18.58 16.78
CA GLY A 418 4.49 -17.68 17.91
C GLY A 418 4.17 -16.22 17.57
N SER A 419 4.66 -15.33 18.42
CA SER A 419 4.61 -13.87 18.19
C SER A 419 5.99 -13.23 18.38
N ALA A 420 6.25 -12.16 17.64
CA ALA A 420 7.51 -11.44 17.67
C ALA A 420 7.31 -9.92 17.67
N SER A 421 8.37 -9.20 17.99
CA SER A 421 8.48 -7.76 17.89
C SER A 421 9.50 -7.37 16.82
N VAL A 422 9.52 -6.11 16.45
CA VAL A 422 10.57 -5.54 15.60
C VAL A 422 11.93 -5.68 16.26
N ASP A 423 12.02 -5.50 17.59
CA ASP A 423 13.27 -5.66 18.32
C ASP A 423 13.79 -7.12 18.27
N ASP A 424 12.90 -8.12 18.33
CA ASP A 424 13.29 -9.54 18.16
C ASP A 424 13.89 -9.77 16.77
N PHE A 425 13.33 -9.14 15.72
CA PHE A 425 13.87 -9.25 14.37
C PHE A 425 15.27 -8.63 14.28
N VAL A 426 15.46 -7.44 14.82
CA VAL A 426 16.74 -6.72 14.80
C VAL A 426 17.82 -7.47 15.57
N GLU A 427 17.50 -8.00 16.76
CA GLU A 427 18.43 -8.78 17.56
C GLU A 427 18.78 -10.12 16.90
N HIS A 428 17.79 -10.79 16.27
CA HIS A 428 18.02 -12.00 15.49
C HIS A 428 18.97 -11.72 14.32
N ALA A 429 18.73 -10.67 13.54
CA ALA A 429 19.57 -10.26 12.42
C ALA A 429 20.99 -9.90 12.88
N SER A 430 21.11 -9.14 13.99
CA SER A 430 22.38 -8.74 14.58
C SER A 430 23.20 -9.92 15.08
N ALA A 431 22.55 -10.93 15.66
CA ALA A 431 23.19 -12.14 16.10
C ALA A 431 23.62 -13.05 14.94
N SER A 432 22.84 -13.09 13.86
CA SER A 432 23.11 -13.90 12.67
C SER A 432 24.28 -13.34 11.85
N VAL A 433 24.43 -12.00 11.79
CA VAL A 433 25.50 -11.34 11.02
C VAL A 433 26.24 -10.32 11.89
N PRO A 434 27.11 -10.77 12.84
CA PRO A 434 27.77 -9.89 13.81
C PRO A 434 28.62 -8.76 13.19
N ALA A 435 29.11 -8.97 11.98
CA ALA A 435 29.96 -7.97 11.28
C ALA A 435 29.24 -6.64 11.02
N VAL A 436 27.91 -6.63 10.94
CA VAL A 436 27.07 -5.45 10.68
C VAL A 436 26.10 -5.14 11.81
N ALA A 437 26.22 -5.82 12.97
CA ALA A 437 25.27 -5.73 14.07
C ALA A 437 25.04 -4.29 14.57
N ASP A 438 26.10 -3.51 14.73
CA ASP A 438 25.99 -2.11 15.18
C ASP A 438 25.28 -1.22 14.14
N ALA A 439 25.54 -1.46 12.86
CA ALA A 439 24.85 -0.78 11.77
C ALA A 439 23.36 -1.12 11.75
N LEU A 440 23.00 -2.40 11.94
CA LEU A 440 21.60 -2.84 12.03
C LEU A 440 20.88 -2.18 13.21
N ARG A 441 21.46 -2.21 14.42
CA ARG A 441 20.87 -1.60 15.61
C ARG A 441 20.73 -0.08 15.49
N SER A 442 21.74 0.60 14.92
CA SER A 442 21.67 2.04 14.72
C SER A 442 20.60 2.43 13.70
N THR A 443 20.46 1.64 12.61
CA THR A 443 19.41 1.84 11.59
C THR A 443 18.02 1.49 12.12
N ALA A 444 17.89 0.47 12.96
CA ALA A 444 16.60 0.10 13.56
C ALA A 444 15.95 1.21 14.41
N ARG A 445 16.72 2.19 14.87
CA ARG A 445 16.15 3.37 15.57
C ARG A 445 15.15 4.15 14.72
N TRP A 446 15.18 3.98 13.40
CA TRP A 446 14.18 4.57 12.49
C TRP A 446 12.76 4.12 12.77
N PHE A 447 12.55 2.94 13.35
CA PHE A 447 11.22 2.49 13.73
C PHE A 447 10.56 3.41 14.78
N GLY A 448 11.38 4.04 15.64
CA GLY A 448 10.92 5.00 16.64
C GLY A 448 11.00 6.48 16.18
N LEU A 449 11.47 6.74 14.96
CA LEU A 449 11.68 8.10 14.46
C LEU A 449 10.45 8.60 13.69
N SER A 450 9.99 9.81 14.04
CA SER A 450 9.12 10.60 13.18
C SER A 450 9.95 11.63 12.40
N GLY A 451 9.43 12.04 11.26
CA GLY A 451 10.13 12.96 10.36
C GLY A 451 11.03 12.26 9.34
N ARG A 452 11.61 13.05 8.47
CA ARG A 452 12.41 12.61 7.33
C ARG A 452 13.77 13.31 7.38
N PRO A 453 14.90 12.56 7.54
CA PRO A 453 16.23 13.13 7.46
C PRO A 453 16.53 13.68 6.07
N ALA A 454 17.41 14.69 6.01
CA ALA A 454 17.93 15.26 4.78
C ALA A 454 19.44 15.05 4.70
N LEU A 455 19.91 14.61 3.55
CA LEU A 455 21.33 14.38 3.26
C LEU A 455 21.81 15.32 2.17
N ARG A 456 23.02 15.85 2.37
CA ARG A 456 23.82 16.49 1.32
C ARG A 456 25.04 15.64 1.03
N ILE A 457 25.30 15.39 -0.25
CA ILE A 457 26.45 14.63 -0.74
C ILE A 457 27.30 15.52 -1.64
N ASP A 458 28.54 15.72 -1.25
CA ASP A 458 29.55 16.45 -2.01
C ASP A 458 30.66 15.47 -2.45
N THR A 459 31.14 15.59 -3.69
CA THR A 459 32.17 14.72 -4.26
C THR A 459 33.39 15.53 -4.73
N ARG A 460 34.60 14.94 -4.62
CA ARG A 460 35.81 15.56 -5.10
C ARG A 460 36.80 14.54 -5.63
N HIS A 461 37.28 14.74 -6.86
CA HIS A 461 38.34 13.93 -7.44
C HIS A 461 39.72 14.40 -6.93
N VAL A 462 40.51 13.47 -6.37
CA VAL A 462 41.82 13.75 -5.79
C VAL A 462 42.80 12.63 -6.13
N GLY A 463 43.74 12.89 -7.03
CA GLY A 463 44.81 11.95 -7.35
C GLY A 463 44.31 10.59 -7.88
N GLY A 464 43.31 10.61 -8.73
CA GLY A 464 42.66 9.42 -9.30
C GLY A 464 41.65 8.70 -8.39
N ASN A 465 41.47 9.19 -7.16
CA ASN A 465 40.43 8.72 -6.22
C ASN A 465 39.23 9.66 -6.24
N VAL A 466 38.12 9.20 -5.68
CA VAL A 466 36.91 10.01 -5.43
C VAL A 466 36.67 10.10 -3.91
N GLU A 467 36.74 11.28 -3.35
CA GLU A 467 36.31 11.57 -1.99
C GLU A 467 34.84 11.91 -2.00
N VAL A 468 34.06 11.25 -1.14
CA VAL A 468 32.62 11.45 -0.99
C VAL A 468 32.34 11.89 0.44
N THR A 469 31.80 13.07 0.61
CA THR A 469 31.39 13.61 1.91
C THR A 469 29.87 13.58 2.01
N ILE A 470 29.35 12.88 3.01
CA ILE A 470 27.92 12.72 3.29
C ILE A 470 27.59 13.47 4.57
N ARG A 471 26.66 14.43 4.52
CA ARG A 471 26.23 15.26 5.67
C ARG A 471 24.73 15.17 5.89
N ARG A 472 24.29 15.10 7.15
CA ARG A 472 22.91 15.39 7.54
C ARG A 472 22.68 16.90 7.59
N THR A 473 21.63 17.38 6.94
CA THR A 473 21.28 18.80 6.87
C THR A 473 19.94 19.14 7.54
N ASP A 474 19.21 18.11 8.01
CA ASP A 474 17.93 18.28 8.70
C ASP A 474 18.05 19.01 10.05
N SER A 475 16.92 19.55 10.51
CA SER A 475 16.80 20.25 11.80
C SER A 475 16.62 19.31 12.99
N LEU A 476 16.56 18.00 12.80
CA LEU A 476 16.51 16.97 13.86
C LEU A 476 17.84 16.94 14.65
N ARG A 477 18.26 18.11 15.15
CA ARG A 477 19.61 18.33 15.70
C ARG A 477 19.83 17.64 17.05
N ASP A 478 18.75 17.41 17.80
CA ASP A 478 18.82 16.91 19.18
C ASP A 478 18.47 15.42 19.31
N GLU A 479 18.04 14.77 18.22
CA GLU A 479 17.81 13.33 18.17
C GLU A 479 19.12 12.55 18.06
N PRO A 480 19.24 11.38 18.70
CA PRO A 480 20.41 10.54 18.53
C PRO A 480 20.58 10.18 17.05
N CYS A 481 21.82 10.23 16.56
CA CYS A 481 22.10 9.85 15.18
C CYS A 481 21.57 8.44 14.90
N VAL A 482 20.71 8.31 13.89
CA VAL A 482 20.24 7.02 13.38
C VAL A 482 21.10 6.60 12.20
N GLY A 483 21.35 5.31 12.05
CA GLY A 483 22.10 4.80 10.91
C GLY A 483 21.30 5.01 9.61
N ILE A 484 21.95 5.58 8.60
CA ILE A 484 21.36 5.80 7.27
C ILE A 484 22.22 5.05 6.25
N PRO A 485 21.78 3.94 5.66
CA PRO A 485 22.52 3.26 4.63
C PRO A 485 22.46 4.05 3.31
N VAL A 486 23.63 4.41 2.80
CA VAL A 486 23.79 5.10 1.52
C VAL A 486 24.51 4.16 0.56
N ALA A 487 23.76 3.56 -0.36
CA ALA A 487 24.32 2.81 -1.46
C ALA A 487 24.84 3.77 -2.54
N LEU A 488 26.08 3.60 -2.98
CA LEU A 488 26.73 4.47 -3.94
C LEU A 488 27.67 3.73 -4.89
N ALA A 489 27.86 4.29 -6.07
CA ALA A 489 28.75 3.78 -7.10
C ALA A 489 29.46 4.92 -7.85
N ALA A 490 30.67 4.70 -8.29
CA ALA A 490 31.33 5.55 -9.30
C ALA A 490 30.85 5.09 -10.70
N VAL A 491 30.25 5.99 -11.46
CA VAL A 491 29.68 5.69 -12.80
C VAL A 491 30.47 6.43 -13.86
N GLY A 492 31.01 5.69 -14.80
CA GLY A 492 31.70 6.22 -15.99
C GLY A 492 30.84 6.13 -17.25
N SER A 493 31.39 6.47 -18.41
CA SER A 493 30.72 6.41 -19.72
C SER A 493 30.32 5.00 -20.18
N ASN A 494 30.81 3.95 -19.51
CA ASN A 494 30.49 2.55 -19.80
C ASN A 494 29.72 1.88 -18.63
N GLY A 495 29.13 2.66 -17.72
CA GLY A 495 28.41 2.18 -16.54
C GLY A 495 29.22 2.24 -15.25
N PRO A 496 28.77 1.54 -14.18
CA PRO A 496 29.43 1.51 -12.89
C PRO A 496 30.85 0.94 -12.99
N VAL A 497 31.80 1.61 -12.33
CA VAL A 497 33.22 1.27 -12.34
C VAL A 497 33.57 0.58 -11.02
N ALA A 498 34.28 -0.55 -11.12
CA ALA A 498 34.79 -1.23 -9.95
C ALA A 498 35.78 -0.34 -9.20
N SER A 499 35.58 -0.20 -7.89
CA SER A 499 36.42 0.61 -7.00
C SER A 499 36.62 -0.10 -5.67
N ILE A 500 37.65 0.29 -4.93
CA ILE A 500 37.93 -0.20 -3.59
C ILE A 500 37.28 0.76 -2.59
N GLY A 501 36.34 0.25 -1.83
CA GLY A 501 35.60 0.98 -0.82
C GLY A 501 36.38 1.21 0.48
N PRO A 502 35.81 1.88 1.47
CA PRO A 502 36.42 2.14 2.77
C PRO A 502 36.71 0.86 3.57
N ASP A 503 35.96 -0.21 3.33
CA ASP A 503 36.15 -1.56 3.90
C ASP A 503 37.26 -2.36 3.22
N GLY A 504 37.88 -1.80 2.18
CA GLY A 504 38.95 -2.44 1.41
C GLY A 504 38.45 -3.46 0.37
N ARG A 505 37.15 -3.61 0.16
CA ARG A 505 36.57 -4.53 -0.85
C ARG A 505 36.46 -3.85 -2.19
N THR A 506 36.73 -4.62 -3.25
CA THR A 506 36.49 -4.18 -4.62
C THR A 506 35.04 -4.52 -5.01
N ALA A 507 34.28 -3.50 -5.41
CA ALA A 507 32.91 -3.66 -5.88
C ALA A 507 32.52 -2.51 -6.83
N THR A 508 31.44 -2.69 -7.57
CA THR A 508 30.81 -1.65 -8.39
C THR A 508 29.81 -0.83 -7.59
N GLU A 509 29.43 -1.30 -6.39
CA GLU A 509 28.56 -0.62 -5.44
C GLU A 509 29.09 -0.80 -4.02
N HIS A 510 28.98 0.25 -3.21
CA HIS A 510 29.37 0.26 -1.80
C HIS A 510 28.20 0.79 -0.96
N VAL A 511 27.93 0.13 0.18
CA VAL A 511 26.94 0.58 1.16
C VAL A 511 27.67 1.18 2.34
N ILE A 512 27.42 2.46 2.60
CA ILE A 512 27.99 3.22 3.72
C ILE A 512 26.88 3.53 4.71
N VAL A 513 27.02 3.12 5.95
CA VAL A 513 26.06 3.50 7.00
C VAL A 513 26.53 4.78 7.68
N LEU A 514 25.81 5.88 7.45
CA LEU A 514 26.06 7.14 8.13
C LEU A 514 25.42 7.09 9.52
N ASP A 515 26.23 6.95 10.56
CA ASP A 515 25.83 6.91 11.99
C ASP A 515 26.23 8.19 12.75
N SER A 516 26.74 9.18 12.03
CA SER A 516 27.24 10.47 12.52
C SER A 516 26.60 11.60 11.69
N ARG A 517 26.90 12.87 12.07
CA ARG A 517 26.38 14.01 11.30
C ARG A 517 27.09 14.19 9.96
N GLU A 518 28.32 13.75 9.87
CA GLU A 518 29.14 13.84 8.66
C GLU A 518 30.12 12.68 8.61
N SER A 519 30.31 12.14 7.42
CA SER A 519 31.37 11.16 7.13
C SER A 519 31.97 11.46 5.77
N THR A 520 33.31 11.34 5.67
CA THR A 520 34.02 11.40 4.39
C THR A 520 34.69 10.06 4.12
N ILE A 521 34.39 9.47 2.97
CA ILE A 521 34.99 8.22 2.51
C ILE A 521 35.78 8.46 1.23
N THR A 522 36.68 7.52 0.91
CA THR A 522 37.46 7.57 -0.32
C THR A 522 37.20 6.28 -1.13
N LEU A 523 36.73 6.42 -2.35
CA LEU A 523 36.70 5.35 -3.35
C LEU A 523 38.03 5.38 -4.11
N ARG A 524 38.71 4.25 -4.22
CA ARG A 524 40.01 4.12 -4.89
C ARG A 524 39.88 3.25 -6.13
N PRO A 525 40.60 3.51 -7.21
CA PRO A 525 40.56 2.66 -8.37
C PRO A 525 41.07 1.25 -8.03
N ASP A 526 40.38 0.25 -8.56
CA ASP A 526 40.79 -1.18 -8.48
C ASP A 526 41.98 -1.48 -9.40
N THR A 527 42.04 -0.77 -10.53
CA THR A 527 43.10 -0.91 -11.54
C THR A 527 43.86 0.40 -11.72
N GLY A 528 44.97 0.38 -12.47
CA GLY A 528 45.78 1.58 -12.71
C GLY A 528 45.07 2.72 -13.48
N ALA A 529 43.90 2.53 -14.00
CA ALA A 529 43.04 3.60 -14.51
C ALA A 529 42.37 4.31 -13.31
N GLY A 530 42.63 5.59 -13.10
CA GLY A 530 41.95 6.39 -12.05
C GLY A 530 40.45 6.48 -12.24
N LEU A 531 39.75 6.95 -11.21
CA LEU A 531 38.32 7.24 -11.24
C LEU A 531 38.00 8.64 -11.83
N ASP A 532 38.99 9.28 -12.46
CA ASP A 532 38.81 10.60 -13.08
C ASP A 532 37.72 10.53 -14.17
N GLY A 533 36.78 11.49 -14.15
CA GLY A 533 35.67 11.55 -15.09
C GLY A 533 34.48 10.62 -14.75
N THR A 534 34.53 9.91 -13.62
CA THR A 534 33.36 9.23 -13.08
C THR A 534 32.47 10.19 -12.29
N VAL A 535 31.20 9.85 -12.13
CA VAL A 535 30.22 10.56 -11.32
C VAL A 535 29.71 9.62 -10.22
N VAL A 536 29.57 10.11 -9.00
CA VAL A 536 29.00 9.30 -7.92
C VAL A 536 27.48 9.30 -8.02
N SER A 537 26.92 8.12 -8.26
CA SER A 537 25.50 7.82 -8.08
C SER A 537 25.28 7.43 -6.62
N ALA A 538 24.35 8.10 -5.94
CA ALA A 538 24.08 7.91 -4.51
C ALA A 538 22.61 7.56 -4.24
N LEU A 539 22.34 6.93 -3.10
CA LEU A 539 21.03 6.34 -2.75
C LEU A 539 20.51 5.38 -3.82
N ARG A 540 21.39 4.59 -4.42
CA ARG A 540 21.02 3.57 -5.41
C ARG A 540 19.98 2.63 -4.81
N GLY A 541 19.00 2.20 -5.63
CA GLY A 541 17.86 1.44 -5.17
C GLY A 541 16.96 2.18 -4.17
N PHE A 542 17.17 3.50 -3.98
CA PHE A 542 16.54 4.27 -2.90
C PHE A 542 16.83 3.65 -1.54
N SER A 543 18.13 3.52 -1.21
CA SER A 543 18.65 2.79 -0.03
C SER A 543 18.21 3.36 1.32
N ALA A 544 17.64 4.57 1.37
CA ALA A 544 17.01 5.16 2.56
C ALA A 544 15.95 6.22 2.17
N PRO A 545 14.84 6.35 2.94
CA PRO A 545 13.77 7.31 2.67
C PRO A 545 14.13 8.72 3.19
N VAL A 546 15.09 9.36 2.56
CA VAL A 546 15.64 10.67 2.91
C VAL A 546 15.42 11.70 1.80
N ASP A 547 15.48 12.99 2.16
CA ASP A 547 15.65 14.05 1.18
C ASP A 547 17.12 14.12 0.77
N LEU A 548 17.38 14.09 -0.53
CA LEU A 548 18.73 14.05 -1.07
C LEU A 548 19.06 15.33 -1.84
N ASP A 549 20.13 15.99 -1.44
CA ASP A 549 20.80 17.07 -2.18
C ASP A 549 22.20 16.59 -2.61
N VAL A 550 22.46 16.57 -3.91
CA VAL A 550 23.76 16.19 -4.47
C VAL A 550 24.29 17.31 -5.36
N SER A 551 25.52 17.73 -5.11
CA SER A 551 26.17 18.81 -5.87
C SER A 551 26.69 18.28 -7.21
N LEU A 552 25.80 17.90 -8.14
CA LEU A 552 26.11 17.46 -9.50
C LEU A 552 25.77 18.54 -10.53
N SER A 553 26.66 18.74 -11.51
CA SER A 553 26.39 19.57 -12.68
C SER A 553 25.35 18.93 -13.60
N PRO A 554 24.70 19.70 -14.50
CA PRO A 554 23.80 19.11 -15.51
C PRO A 554 24.47 18.05 -16.38
N ALA A 555 25.75 18.19 -16.71
CA ALA A 555 26.50 17.22 -17.50
C ALA A 555 26.73 15.89 -16.73
N GLU A 556 27.00 15.96 -15.44
CA GLU A 556 27.16 14.79 -14.58
C GLU A 556 25.82 14.06 -14.40
N LEU A 557 24.70 14.77 -14.21
CA LEU A 557 23.37 14.18 -14.19
C LEU A 557 23.03 13.50 -15.52
N ALA A 558 23.39 14.11 -16.67
CA ALA A 558 23.20 13.52 -17.99
C ALA A 558 23.98 12.21 -18.16
N LEU A 559 25.19 12.13 -17.60
CA LEU A 559 25.99 10.90 -17.59
C LEU A 559 25.25 9.80 -16.81
N LEU A 560 24.67 10.12 -15.65
CA LEU A 560 23.88 9.16 -14.88
C LEU A 560 22.60 8.73 -15.62
N VAL A 561 21.84 9.65 -16.23
CA VAL A 561 20.65 9.31 -17.05
C VAL A 561 21.00 8.27 -18.10
N ARG A 562 22.19 8.35 -18.69
CA ARG A 562 22.59 7.53 -19.80
C ARG A 562 23.25 6.20 -19.39
N HIS A 563 24.11 6.23 -18.36
CA HIS A 563 25.04 5.15 -18.06
C HIS A 563 24.89 4.53 -16.67
N GLU A 564 24.04 5.06 -15.80
CA GLU A 564 23.75 4.42 -14.52
C GLU A 564 22.99 3.10 -14.77
N ALA A 565 23.42 2.03 -14.10
CA ALA A 565 22.81 0.72 -14.20
C ALA A 565 21.61 0.54 -13.23
N ASP A 566 21.63 1.27 -12.08
CA ASP A 566 20.52 1.25 -11.15
C ASP A 566 19.34 2.07 -11.72
N PRO A 567 18.15 1.46 -11.95
CA PRO A 567 17.00 2.16 -12.52
C PRO A 567 16.56 3.38 -11.71
N VAL A 568 16.66 3.30 -10.36
CA VAL A 568 16.24 4.39 -9.46
C VAL A 568 17.21 5.56 -9.57
N GLY A 569 18.52 5.31 -9.56
CA GLY A 569 19.54 6.34 -9.74
C GLY A 569 19.44 7.02 -11.10
N ARG A 570 19.18 6.22 -12.14
CA ARG A 570 18.98 6.70 -13.51
C ARG A 570 17.73 7.60 -13.62
N TRP A 571 16.61 7.13 -13.08
CA TRP A 571 15.36 7.90 -13.01
C TRP A 571 15.52 9.16 -12.17
N TRP A 572 16.15 9.07 -10.98
CA TRP A 572 16.38 10.22 -10.12
C TRP A 572 17.16 11.33 -10.84
N ALA A 573 18.22 10.98 -11.59
CA ALA A 573 19.01 11.95 -12.34
C ALA A 573 18.18 12.66 -13.43
N ALA A 574 17.29 11.94 -14.12
CA ALA A 574 16.37 12.53 -15.08
C ALA A 574 15.37 13.48 -14.42
N GLN A 575 14.79 13.07 -13.29
CA GLN A 575 13.89 13.91 -12.49
C GLN A 575 14.58 15.18 -12.01
N GLU A 576 15.82 15.08 -11.50
CA GLU A 576 16.57 16.23 -11.00
C GLU A 576 16.88 17.26 -12.10
N LEU A 577 17.23 16.80 -13.31
CA LEU A 577 17.37 17.70 -14.48
C LEU A 577 16.05 18.37 -14.82
N GLY A 578 14.95 17.63 -14.83
CA GLY A 578 13.61 18.18 -15.07
C GLY A 578 13.20 19.21 -14.02
N ILE A 579 13.45 18.93 -12.74
CA ILE A 579 13.18 19.82 -11.61
C ILE A 579 13.97 21.13 -11.77
N ARG A 580 15.29 21.05 -12.04
CA ARG A 580 16.13 22.24 -12.26
C ARG A 580 15.69 23.07 -13.46
N ALA A 581 15.17 22.45 -14.52
CA ALA A 581 14.61 23.17 -15.66
C ALA A 581 13.34 23.94 -15.27
N VAL A 582 12.45 23.33 -14.49
CA VAL A 582 11.23 23.98 -13.97
C VAL A 582 11.60 25.12 -13.02
N ASP A 583 12.55 24.93 -12.11
CA ASP A 583 12.99 25.95 -11.16
C ASP A 583 13.66 27.13 -11.87
N ALA A 584 14.47 26.88 -12.90
CA ALA A 584 15.05 27.94 -13.72
C ALA A 584 13.97 28.79 -14.41
N HIS A 585 12.94 28.14 -14.98
CA HIS A 585 11.81 28.83 -15.58
C HIS A 585 11.04 29.68 -14.54
N ARG A 586 10.73 29.15 -13.37
CA ARG A 586 10.08 29.88 -12.27
C ARG A 586 10.87 31.09 -11.79
N ALA A 587 12.20 30.94 -11.73
CA ALA A 587 13.12 32.04 -11.38
C ALA A 587 13.27 33.09 -12.49
N GLY A 588 12.64 32.94 -13.65
CA GLY A 588 12.81 33.81 -14.81
C GLY A 588 14.20 33.73 -15.45
N THR A 589 14.94 32.64 -15.20
CA THR A 589 16.24 32.36 -15.82
C THR A 589 16.09 31.42 -17.02
N ASP A 590 17.13 31.39 -17.89
CA ASP A 590 17.07 30.56 -19.10
C ASP A 590 17.21 29.07 -18.77
N ALA A 591 16.13 28.31 -18.95
CA ALA A 591 16.06 26.86 -18.78
C ALA A 591 16.56 26.08 -20.02
N THR A 592 16.78 26.74 -21.17
CA THR A 592 17.04 26.10 -22.46
C THR A 592 18.23 25.16 -22.43
N ALA A 593 19.34 25.57 -21.78
CA ALA A 593 20.56 24.78 -21.68
C ALA A 593 20.32 23.48 -20.88
N ILE A 594 19.58 23.55 -19.77
CA ILE A 594 19.29 22.38 -18.93
C ILE A 594 18.36 21.42 -19.69
N ILE A 595 17.34 21.94 -20.35
CA ILE A 595 16.40 21.15 -21.16
C ILE A 595 17.14 20.45 -22.32
N ALA A 596 18.06 21.15 -22.99
CA ALA A 596 18.85 20.53 -24.07
C ALA A 596 19.74 19.39 -23.56
N VAL A 597 20.34 19.54 -22.39
CA VAL A 597 21.13 18.47 -21.74
C VAL A 597 20.24 17.26 -21.41
N LEU A 598 19.06 17.47 -20.84
CA LEU A 598 18.11 16.39 -20.54
C LEU A 598 17.63 15.69 -21.82
N ALA A 599 17.26 16.46 -22.86
CA ALA A 599 16.83 15.94 -24.15
C ALA A 599 17.91 15.07 -24.80
N GLN A 600 19.17 15.54 -24.78
CA GLN A 600 20.31 14.77 -25.30
C GLN A 600 20.55 13.49 -24.48
N ALA A 601 20.45 13.55 -23.16
CA ALA A 601 20.64 12.38 -22.29
C ALA A 601 19.56 11.34 -22.51
N LEU A 602 18.28 11.74 -22.51
CA LEU A 602 17.15 10.84 -22.78
C LEU A 602 17.23 10.29 -24.23
N GLY A 603 17.50 11.15 -25.21
CA GLY A 603 17.67 10.70 -26.60
C GLY A 603 18.78 9.67 -26.75
N GLY A 604 19.94 9.90 -26.13
CA GLY A 604 21.04 8.94 -26.12
C GLY A 604 20.69 7.63 -25.41
N ALA A 605 19.95 7.70 -24.28
CA ALA A 605 19.48 6.51 -23.59
C ALA A 605 18.52 5.67 -24.44
N LEU A 606 17.61 6.31 -25.18
CA LEU A 606 16.71 5.64 -26.14
C LEU A 606 17.47 5.05 -27.32
N ASP A 607 18.49 5.75 -27.86
CA ASP A 607 19.32 5.25 -28.98
C ASP A 607 20.21 4.08 -28.57
N ASP A 608 20.73 4.05 -27.32
CA ASP A 608 21.52 2.96 -26.75
C ASP A 608 20.67 1.69 -26.51
N GLY A 609 19.34 1.80 -26.60
CA GLY A 609 18.35 0.75 -26.40
C GLY A 609 17.98 0.57 -24.91
N ILE A 610 16.73 0.84 -24.60
CA ILE A 610 16.13 0.50 -23.29
C ILE A 610 15.21 -0.69 -23.54
N ASP A 611 15.66 -1.89 -23.19
CA ASP A 611 14.88 -3.12 -23.39
C ASP A 611 13.68 -3.21 -22.44
N ASP A 612 13.71 -2.45 -21.33
CA ASP A 612 12.65 -2.40 -20.33
C ASP A 612 11.66 -1.27 -20.64
N PRO A 613 10.44 -1.56 -21.14
CA PRO A 613 9.44 -0.56 -21.47
C PRO A 613 8.94 0.21 -20.24
N LEU A 614 8.97 -0.39 -19.03
CA LEU A 614 8.63 0.31 -17.79
C LEU A 614 9.67 1.39 -17.49
N LEU A 615 10.95 1.07 -17.59
CA LEU A 615 12.01 2.06 -17.37
C LEU A 615 11.90 3.20 -18.37
N ALA A 616 11.67 2.89 -19.65
CA ALA A 616 11.47 3.89 -20.68
C ALA A 616 10.27 4.83 -20.35
N ALA A 617 9.14 4.24 -19.95
CA ALA A 617 7.96 5.01 -19.53
C ALA A 617 8.26 5.95 -18.35
N LEU A 618 8.96 5.44 -17.32
CA LEU A 618 9.29 6.21 -16.12
C LEU A 618 10.32 7.30 -16.37
N LEU A 619 11.31 7.09 -17.24
CA LEU A 619 12.28 8.11 -17.64
C LEU A 619 11.62 9.25 -18.45
N LEU A 620 10.61 8.94 -19.27
CA LEU A 620 9.84 9.90 -20.04
C LEU A 620 8.72 10.58 -19.25
N THR A 621 8.41 10.08 -18.05
CA THR A 621 7.46 10.71 -17.13
C THR A 621 8.14 11.88 -16.43
N LEU A 622 7.63 13.09 -16.64
CA LEU A 622 8.17 14.30 -16.02
C LEU A 622 7.92 14.36 -14.51
N PRO A 623 8.69 15.17 -13.76
CA PRO A 623 8.40 15.45 -12.36
C PRO A 623 6.96 15.89 -12.18
N ASP A 624 6.28 15.33 -11.18
CA ASP A 624 4.90 15.71 -10.91
C ASP A 624 4.80 16.97 -10.03
N GLU A 625 3.62 17.60 -10.05
CA GLU A 625 3.36 18.84 -9.31
C GLU A 625 3.49 18.66 -7.79
N PHE A 626 3.27 17.43 -7.28
CA PHE A 626 3.44 17.12 -5.87
C PHE A 626 4.90 17.05 -5.47
N MET A 627 5.72 16.35 -6.25
CA MET A 627 7.18 16.28 -6.02
C MET A 627 7.81 17.67 -6.02
N LEU A 628 7.37 18.53 -6.96
CA LEU A 628 7.86 19.92 -7.06
C LEU A 628 7.36 20.76 -5.88
N GLY A 629 6.11 20.63 -5.49
CA GLY A 629 5.53 21.39 -4.37
C GLY A 629 6.03 20.96 -3.00
N ASP A 630 6.36 19.67 -2.79
CA ASP A 630 6.83 19.16 -1.50
C ASP A 630 8.20 19.78 -1.09
N ARG A 631 8.99 20.18 -2.07
CA ARG A 631 10.32 20.81 -1.87
C ARG A 631 10.26 22.25 -1.35
N GLU A 632 9.12 22.92 -1.45
CA GLU A 632 8.97 24.35 -1.20
C GLU A 632 8.15 24.62 0.07
N PRO A 633 8.52 25.60 0.91
CA PRO A 633 7.66 26.02 2.00
C PRO A 633 6.29 26.54 1.51
N MET A 634 6.30 27.24 0.36
CA MET A 634 5.11 27.76 -0.29
C MET A 634 4.97 27.19 -1.71
N ILE A 635 3.85 26.54 -2.00
CA ILE A 635 3.59 25.87 -3.28
C ILE A 635 3.17 26.88 -4.34
N ASP A 636 4.03 27.08 -5.34
CA ASP A 636 3.76 27.90 -6.51
C ASP A 636 3.04 27.09 -7.60
N VAL A 637 1.72 27.02 -7.52
CA VAL A 637 0.88 26.23 -8.45
C VAL A 637 1.07 26.67 -9.89
N ASP A 638 1.03 27.97 -10.15
CA ASP A 638 1.02 28.52 -11.52
C ASP A 638 2.40 28.45 -12.17
N GLY A 639 3.46 28.79 -11.44
CA GLY A 639 4.84 28.75 -11.93
C GLY A 639 5.31 27.32 -12.20
N VAL A 640 4.95 26.35 -11.33
CA VAL A 640 5.24 24.93 -11.54
C VAL A 640 4.56 24.44 -12.81
N SER A 641 3.29 24.74 -12.99
CA SER A 641 2.53 24.31 -14.18
C SER A 641 3.11 24.90 -15.47
N ALA A 642 3.46 26.20 -15.48
CA ALA A 642 4.07 26.86 -16.63
C ALA A 642 5.44 26.24 -16.97
N GLY A 643 6.29 26.00 -15.96
CA GLY A 643 7.61 25.37 -16.16
C GLY A 643 7.49 23.94 -16.72
N LEU A 644 6.55 23.14 -16.22
CA LEU A 644 6.27 21.80 -16.76
C LEU A 644 5.75 21.83 -18.20
N ALA A 645 4.94 22.82 -18.58
CA ALA A 645 4.46 22.97 -19.95
C ALA A 645 5.63 23.26 -20.90
N VAL A 646 6.54 24.18 -20.54
CA VAL A 646 7.75 24.48 -21.32
C VAL A 646 8.65 23.26 -21.45
N LEU A 647 8.92 22.56 -20.36
CA LEU A 647 9.74 21.34 -20.34
C LEU A 647 9.15 20.27 -21.26
N ARG A 648 7.84 20.01 -21.14
CA ARG A 648 7.13 18.99 -21.93
C ARG A 648 7.18 19.30 -23.42
N SER A 649 6.87 20.53 -23.82
CA SER A 649 6.90 20.95 -25.23
C SER A 649 8.31 20.87 -25.82
N SER A 650 9.33 21.35 -25.10
CA SER A 650 10.72 21.30 -25.55
C SER A 650 11.25 19.89 -25.74
N LEU A 651 10.96 18.97 -24.80
CA LEU A 651 11.33 17.56 -24.92
C LEU A 651 10.57 16.87 -26.06
N GLY A 652 9.29 17.17 -26.20
CA GLY A 652 8.46 16.65 -27.29
C GLY A 652 9.02 17.01 -28.66
N HIS A 653 9.47 18.26 -28.87
CA HIS A 653 10.16 18.68 -30.11
C HIS A 653 11.51 17.96 -30.30
N ALA A 654 12.34 17.91 -29.25
CA ALA A 654 13.70 17.38 -29.35
C ALA A 654 13.74 15.86 -29.54
N LEU A 655 12.74 15.12 -29.06
CA LEU A 655 12.70 13.67 -29.07
C LEU A 655 11.68 13.10 -30.07
N HIS A 656 11.01 13.93 -30.87
CA HIS A 656 9.84 13.59 -31.69
C HIS A 656 9.98 12.25 -32.44
N ASP A 657 11.01 12.11 -33.28
CA ASP A 657 11.16 10.91 -34.12
C ASP A 657 11.47 9.66 -33.30
N ARG A 658 12.22 9.82 -32.18
CA ARG A 658 12.53 8.73 -31.26
C ARG A 658 11.28 8.24 -30.53
N LEU A 659 10.43 9.17 -30.08
CA LEU A 659 9.17 8.85 -29.41
C LEU A 659 8.20 8.12 -30.35
N LEU A 660 8.10 8.55 -31.62
CA LEU A 660 7.34 7.82 -32.65
C LEU A 660 7.92 6.42 -32.90
N GLY A 661 9.24 6.32 -32.97
CA GLY A 661 9.97 5.04 -33.11
C GLY A 661 9.66 4.10 -31.95
N LEU A 662 9.64 4.62 -30.73
CA LEU A 662 9.37 3.85 -29.52
C LEU A 662 7.94 3.28 -29.50
N LEU A 663 6.92 4.06 -29.88
CA LEU A 663 5.54 3.55 -29.99
C LEU A 663 5.42 2.46 -31.06
N ARG A 664 6.13 2.60 -32.20
CA ARG A 664 6.14 1.57 -33.26
C ARG A 664 6.85 0.29 -32.84
N ALA A 665 7.87 0.38 -31.96
CA ALA A 665 8.59 -0.76 -31.41
C ALA A 665 7.76 -1.57 -30.41
N HIS A 666 6.76 -0.93 -29.78
CA HIS A 666 5.86 -1.54 -28.79
C HIS A 666 4.39 -1.49 -29.27
N PRO A 667 4.04 -2.30 -30.31
CA PRO A 667 2.67 -2.37 -30.81
C PRO A 667 1.74 -2.93 -29.74
N ASP A 668 0.44 -2.70 -29.88
CA ASP A 668 -0.55 -3.27 -28.99
C ASP A 668 -0.59 -4.80 -29.10
N ASN A 669 -0.70 -5.46 -27.95
CA ASN A 669 -1.00 -6.88 -27.83
C ASN A 669 -2.34 -7.03 -27.08
N PRO A 670 -3.49 -7.03 -27.79
CA PRO A 670 -4.81 -7.03 -27.14
C PRO A 670 -5.07 -8.26 -26.28
N ASP A 671 -4.45 -9.39 -26.62
CA ASP A 671 -4.59 -10.65 -25.87
C ASP A 671 -3.51 -10.80 -24.78
N GLY A 672 -2.54 -9.88 -24.75
CA GLY A 672 -1.43 -9.91 -23.78
C GLY A 672 -1.90 -9.59 -22.37
N ARG A 673 -1.65 -10.50 -21.46
CA ARG A 673 -2.00 -10.39 -20.03
C ARG A 673 -0.78 -10.50 -19.12
N GLU A 674 0.39 -10.76 -19.73
CA GLU A 674 1.63 -10.84 -18.98
C GLU A 674 2.03 -9.44 -18.46
N PRO A 675 2.74 -9.38 -17.32
CA PRO A 675 3.21 -8.12 -16.75
C PRO A 675 4.04 -7.27 -17.71
N SER A 676 4.79 -7.90 -18.63
CA SER A 676 5.54 -7.20 -19.70
C SER A 676 4.62 -6.49 -20.71
N ASP A 677 3.45 -7.07 -21.02
CA ASP A 677 2.46 -6.42 -21.90
C ASP A 677 1.86 -5.18 -21.20
N ILE A 678 1.61 -5.29 -19.90
CA ILE A 678 1.15 -4.17 -19.05
C ILE A 678 2.18 -3.03 -19.07
N ALA A 679 3.45 -3.35 -18.86
CA ALA A 679 4.54 -2.36 -18.89
C ALA A 679 4.65 -1.66 -20.25
N ALA A 680 4.50 -2.38 -21.36
CA ALA A 680 4.51 -1.83 -22.71
C ALA A 680 3.34 -0.87 -22.96
N ARG A 681 2.16 -1.17 -22.43
CA ARG A 681 1.00 -0.25 -22.52
C ARG A 681 1.18 0.99 -21.67
N TRP A 682 1.85 0.91 -20.51
CA TRP A 682 2.15 2.09 -19.68
C TRP A 682 3.05 3.12 -20.37
N LEU A 683 3.80 2.72 -21.39
CA LEU A 683 4.62 3.62 -22.21
C LEU A 683 3.80 4.63 -23.02
N VAL A 684 2.56 4.30 -23.40
CA VAL A 684 1.74 5.10 -24.32
C VAL A 684 1.48 6.52 -23.80
N GLU A 685 1.06 6.65 -22.53
CA GLU A 685 0.67 7.94 -21.97
C GLU A 685 1.82 8.94 -21.88
N PRO A 686 3.00 8.65 -21.28
CA PRO A 686 4.11 9.61 -21.22
C PRO A 686 4.67 9.95 -22.61
N VAL A 687 4.72 9.00 -23.53
CA VAL A 687 5.19 9.24 -24.90
C VAL A 687 4.25 10.17 -25.65
N LEU A 688 2.93 9.92 -25.61
CA LEU A 688 1.93 10.78 -26.23
C LEU A 688 1.87 12.15 -25.58
N ALA A 689 2.03 12.24 -24.26
CA ALA A 689 2.05 13.53 -23.55
C ALA A 689 3.19 14.44 -24.01
N LEU A 690 4.37 13.89 -24.31
CA LEU A 690 5.49 14.62 -24.88
C LEU A 690 5.25 14.97 -26.37
N LEU A 691 4.86 13.99 -27.17
CA LEU A 691 4.60 14.16 -28.59
C LEU A 691 3.56 15.24 -28.88
N LEU A 692 2.41 15.20 -28.22
CA LEU A 692 1.32 16.14 -28.41
C LEU A 692 1.67 17.56 -27.95
N ALA A 693 2.50 17.69 -26.91
CA ALA A 693 2.99 18.98 -26.44
C ALA A 693 3.92 19.69 -27.45
N SER A 694 4.45 18.97 -28.46
CA SER A 694 5.19 19.58 -29.57
C SER A 694 4.29 20.29 -30.60
N GLY A 695 2.97 20.12 -30.55
CA GLY A 695 2.04 20.64 -31.51
C GLY A 695 2.07 19.94 -32.87
N SER A 696 2.60 18.70 -32.94
CA SER A 696 2.70 17.93 -34.17
C SER A 696 1.35 17.34 -34.59
N THR A 697 0.91 17.61 -35.83
CA THR A 697 -0.31 17.00 -36.38
C THR A 697 -0.15 15.50 -36.61
N GLU A 698 1.06 15.01 -36.91
CA GLU A 698 1.37 13.57 -36.98
C GLU A 698 1.16 12.92 -35.63
N ALA A 699 1.65 13.54 -34.55
CA ALA A 699 1.46 13.04 -33.18
C ALA A 699 -0.03 12.95 -32.82
N THR A 700 -0.81 13.96 -33.20
CA THR A 700 -2.27 13.95 -32.98
C THR A 700 -2.96 12.81 -33.72
N ALA A 701 -2.57 12.55 -34.97
CA ALA A 701 -3.11 11.44 -35.76
C ALA A 701 -2.77 10.08 -35.11
N VAL A 702 -1.54 9.92 -34.61
CA VAL A 702 -1.12 8.71 -33.88
C VAL A 702 -1.94 8.56 -32.60
N ALA A 703 -2.08 9.61 -31.78
CA ALA A 703 -2.84 9.57 -30.54
C ALA A 703 -4.32 9.24 -30.75
N LEU A 704 -4.94 9.79 -31.81
CA LEU A 704 -6.31 9.44 -32.20
C LEU A 704 -6.43 7.99 -32.66
N SER A 705 -5.43 7.46 -33.36
CA SER A 705 -5.39 6.05 -33.76
C SER A 705 -5.28 5.13 -32.55
N GLU A 706 -4.44 5.47 -31.57
CA GLU A 706 -4.33 4.73 -30.31
C GLU A 706 -5.64 4.76 -29.52
N TYR A 707 -6.27 5.94 -29.38
CA TYR A 707 -7.56 6.11 -28.70
C TYR A 707 -8.69 5.30 -29.37
N ARG A 708 -8.72 5.25 -30.69
CA ARG A 708 -9.72 4.50 -31.48
C ARG A 708 -9.38 3.02 -31.63
N GLY A 709 -8.22 2.58 -31.15
CA GLY A 709 -7.82 1.17 -31.14
C GLY A 709 -8.85 0.31 -30.39
N PRO A 710 -8.92 -0.99 -30.71
CA PRO A 710 -9.93 -1.89 -30.13
C PRO A 710 -9.72 -2.19 -28.65
N HIS A 711 -8.50 -2.07 -28.16
CA HIS A 711 -8.11 -2.46 -26.81
C HIS A 711 -8.26 -1.30 -25.83
N ALA A 712 -9.24 -1.39 -24.92
CA ALA A 712 -9.58 -0.32 -23.98
C ALA A 712 -8.44 0.13 -23.06
N PRO A 713 -7.62 -0.76 -22.45
CA PRO A 713 -6.49 -0.36 -21.61
C PRO A 713 -5.52 0.59 -22.31
N ARG A 714 -5.16 0.30 -23.58
CA ARG A 714 -4.28 1.15 -24.38
C ARG A 714 -4.96 2.43 -24.86
N ALA A 715 -6.21 2.32 -25.30
CA ALA A 715 -7.01 3.47 -25.77
C ALA A 715 -7.21 4.52 -24.64
N LEU A 716 -7.48 4.08 -23.43
CA LEU A 716 -7.67 4.97 -22.27
C LEU A 716 -6.39 5.71 -21.87
N ARG A 717 -5.20 5.17 -22.15
CA ARG A 717 -3.93 5.88 -21.93
C ARG A 717 -3.65 6.97 -22.95
N ALA A 718 -4.31 6.95 -24.10
CA ALA A 718 -4.22 8.01 -25.08
C ALA A 718 -5.17 9.19 -24.78
N LEU A 719 -6.21 8.99 -23.97
CA LEU A 719 -7.23 10.03 -23.71
C LEU A 719 -6.70 11.21 -22.88
N PRO A 720 -5.96 11.04 -21.76
CA PRO A 720 -5.45 12.16 -20.97
C PRO A 720 -4.53 13.11 -21.76
N PRO A 721 -3.59 12.62 -22.60
CA PRO A 721 -2.76 13.49 -23.45
C PRO A 721 -3.54 14.26 -24.53
N LEU A 722 -4.66 13.73 -25.03
CA LEU A 722 -5.52 14.40 -26.02
C LEU A 722 -6.36 15.52 -25.41
N ALA A 723 -6.70 15.40 -24.13
CA ALA A 723 -7.64 16.31 -23.47
C ALA A 723 -7.24 17.80 -23.49
N PRO A 724 -5.98 18.21 -23.27
CA PRO A 724 -5.60 19.62 -23.25
C PRO A 724 -5.44 20.26 -24.65
N LEU A 725 -5.59 19.50 -25.75
CA LEU A 725 -5.41 20.03 -27.08
C LEU A 725 -6.56 21.00 -27.48
N GLU A 726 -6.19 22.12 -28.05
CA GLU A 726 -7.12 23.09 -28.61
C GLU A 726 -7.62 22.68 -30.00
N ALA A 727 -8.66 23.34 -30.47
CA ALA A 727 -9.37 22.97 -31.71
C ALA A 727 -8.54 23.06 -33.02
N ASP A 728 -7.43 23.79 -33.01
CA ASP A 728 -6.50 23.88 -34.13
C ASP A 728 -5.59 22.64 -34.26
N LEU A 729 -5.35 21.92 -33.12
CA LEU A 729 -4.55 20.70 -33.09
C LEU A 729 -5.42 19.44 -33.02
N LEU A 730 -6.61 19.52 -32.44
CA LEU A 730 -7.53 18.39 -32.33
C LEU A 730 -8.61 18.49 -33.43
N PRO A 731 -8.54 17.65 -34.48
CA PRO A 731 -9.44 17.77 -35.65
C PRO A 731 -10.90 17.38 -35.37
N VAL A 732 -11.18 16.84 -34.18
CA VAL A 732 -12.52 16.51 -33.69
C VAL A 732 -12.72 17.14 -32.32
N PRO A 733 -13.91 17.64 -31.97
CA PRO A 733 -14.18 18.14 -30.62
C PRO A 733 -13.89 17.11 -29.57
N TYR A 734 -13.31 17.53 -28.42
CA TYR A 734 -13.01 16.61 -27.31
C TYR A 734 -14.26 15.88 -26.78
N ASP A 735 -15.42 16.59 -26.81
CA ASP A 735 -16.70 16.00 -26.41
C ASP A 735 -17.18 14.89 -27.35
N ASP A 736 -16.84 14.95 -28.64
CA ASP A 736 -17.11 13.87 -29.59
C ASP A 736 -16.27 12.62 -29.29
N LEU A 737 -14.98 12.82 -28.90
CA LEU A 737 -14.14 11.70 -28.43
C LEU A 737 -14.70 11.06 -27.14
N LEU A 738 -15.21 11.88 -26.23
CA LEU A 738 -15.86 11.35 -25.03
C LEU A 738 -17.13 10.57 -25.38
N ALA A 739 -17.91 11.04 -26.36
CA ALA A 739 -19.10 10.31 -26.84
C ALA A 739 -18.70 8.99 -27.53
N GLU A 740 -17.65 8.96 -28.37
CA GLU A 740 -17.10 7.72 -28.94
C GLU A 740 -16.71 6.72 -27.84
N GLY A 741 -16.04 7.20 -26.77
CA GLY A 741 -15.68 6.38 -25.63
C GLY A 741 -16.89 5.82 -24.87
N TRP A 742 -17.90 6.65 -24.66
CA TRP A 742 -19.13 6.24 -24.02
C TRP A 742 -19.83 5.12 -24.80
N GLU A 743 -20.01 5.28 -26.10
CA GLU A 743 -20.62 4.24 -26.94
C GLU A 743 -19.89 2.90 -26.86
N ARG A 744 -18.57 2.94 -26.75
CA ARG A 744 -17.74 1.73 -26.70
C ARG A 744 -17.74 1.05 -25.32
N TRP A 745 -17.80 1.81 -24.21
CA TRP A 745 -17.45 1.32 -22.89
C TRP A 745 -18.56 1.40 -21.84
N GLN A 746 -19.74 1.94 -22.17
CA GLN A 746 -20.84 2.14 -21.23
C GLN A 746 -21.28 0.87 -20.47
N HIS A 747 -20.99 -0.31 -21.01
CA HIS A 747 -21.33 -1.60 -20.40
C HIS A 747 -20.22 -2.16 -19.49
N SER A 748 -19.10 -1.44 -19.35
CA SER A 748 -17.93 -1.85 -18.55
C SER A 748 -17.69 -0.85 -17.42
N PRO A 749 -18.25 -1.06 -16.20
CA PRO A 749 -18.21 -0.07 -15.12
C PRO A 749 -16.80 0.40 -14.75
N LYS A 750 -15.82 -0.52 -14.73
CA LYS A 750 -14.43 -0.20 -14.39
C LYS A 750 -13.74 0.61 -15.46
N ILE A 751 -14.01 0.32 -16.74
CA ILE A 751 -13.50 1.14 -17.87
C ILE A 751 -14.11 2.55 -17.81
N ILE A 752 -15.41 2.66 -17.47
CA ILE A 752 -16.05 3.96 -17.27
C ILE A 752 -15.43 4.73 -16.09
N ASP A 753 -15.05 4.08 -14.99
CA ASP A 753 -14.33 4.76 -13.91
C ASP A 753 -13.03 5.39 -14.41
N ARG A 754 -12.28 4.69 -15.28
CA ARG A 754 -11.04 5.24 -15.87
C ARG A 754 -11.30 6.35 -16.86
N TRP A 755 -12.37 6.23 -17.65
CA TRP A 755 -12.81 7.29 -18.57
C TRP A 755 -13.25 8.57 -17.80
N LEU A 756 -13.91 8.43 -16.64
CA LEU A 756 -14.24 9.55 -15.75
C LEU A 756 -12.96 10.18 -15.16
N ARG A 757 -12.00 9.35 -14.72
CA ARG A 757 -10.70 9.82 -14.20
C ARG A 757 -9.93 10.65 -15.22
N ALA A 758 -9.95 10.26 -16.49
CA ALA A 758 -9.30 11.02 -17.56
C ALA A 758 -9.90 12.41 -17.73
N GLN A 759 -11.21 12.57 -17.51
CA GLN A 759 -11.89 13.87 -17.58
C GLN A 759 -11.61 14.74 -16.36
N SER A 760 -11.73 14.20 -15.16
CA SER A 760 -11.56 14.95 -13.90
C SER A 760 -10.08 15.32 -13.64
N GLY A 761 -9.14 14.52 -14.11
CA GLY A 761 -7.70 14.80 -14.08
C GLY A 761 -7.19 15.64 -15.25
N SER A 762 -8.06 16.04 -16.17
CA SER A 762 -7.69 16.79 -17.39
C SER A 762 -7.16 18.19 -17.08
N ARG A 763 -6.16 18.63 -17.85
CA ARG A 763 -5.58 19.99 -17.78
C ARG A 763 -6.32 21.02 -18.67
N ARG A 764 -7.55 20.75 -19.03
CA ARG A 764 -8.41 21.68 -19.77
C ARG A 764 -8.83 22.87 -18.89
N SER A 765 -9.02 24.01 -19.51
CA SER A 765 -9.51 25.22 -18.82
C SER A 765 -10.94 25.08 -18.26
N ASP A 766 -11.75 24.16 -18.82
CA ASP A 766 -13.13 23.89 -18.43
C ASP A 766 -13.26 22.70 -17.44
N THR A 767 -12.17 22.18 -16.88
CA THR A 767 -12.19 20.99 -16.03
C THR A 767 -13.05 21.16 -14.76
N VAL A 768 -13.04 22.33 -14.12
CA VAL A 768 -13.87 22.59 -12.92
C VAL A 768 -15.36 22.42 -13.25
N GLN A 769 -15.80 22.98 -14.37
CA GLN A 769 -17.18 22.89 -14.84
C GLN A 769 -17.54 21.44 -15.22
N ARG A 770 -16.60 20.71 -15.84
CA ARG A 770 -16.78 19.27 -16.16
C ARG A 770 -16.94 18.43 -14.91
N VAL A 771 -16.10 18.61 -13.92
CA VAL A 771 -16.20 17.88 -12.64
C VAL A 771 -17.55 18.16 -11.96
N ALA A 772 -17.98 19.41 -11.92
CA ALA A 772 -19.31 19.76 -11.39
C ALA A 772 -20.46 19.09 -12.17
N ALA A 773 -20.33 19.03 -13.51
CA ALA A 773 -21.31 18.34 -14.34
C ALA A 773 -21.29 16.81 -14.15
N LEU A 774 -20.12 16.21 -13.99
CA LEU A 774 -19.98 14.78 -13.69
C LEU A 774 -20.59 14.44 -12.34
N ALA A 775 -20.28 15.22 -11.29
CA ALA A 775 -20.80 15.00 -9.93
C ALA A 775 -22.33 15.16 -9.80
N SER A 776 -22.95 15.94 -10.70
CA SER A 776 -24.41 16.11 -10.76
C SER A 776 -25.07 15.24 -11.83
N GLY A 777 -24.29 14.48 -12.60
CA GLY A 777 -24.75 13.69 -13.73
C GLY A 777 -25.25 12.29 -13.33
N PRO A 778 -25.92 11.58 -14.24
CA PRO A 778 -26.55 10.29 -13.96
C PRO A 778 -25.57 9.14 -13.76
N LEU A 779 -24.28 9.34 -14.05
CA LEU A 779 -23.21 8.36 -13.86
C LEU A 779 -22.60 8.41 -12.46
N TYR A 780 -22.85 9.48 -11.70
CA TYR A 780 -22.32 9.66 -10.36
C TYR A 780 -23.27 9.04 -9.33
N ASP A 781 -22.72 8.15 -8.53
CA ASP A 781 -23.39 7.56 -7.37
C ASP A 781 -22.50 7.79 -6.13
N PRO A 782 -22.93 8.60 -5.16
CA PRO A 782 -22.16 8.88 -3.95
C PRO A 782 -22.03 7.64 -3.04
N THR A 783 -22.79 6.60 -3.26
CA THR A 783 -22.69 5.32 -2.54
C THR A 783 -21.70 4.35 -3.19
N ASP A 784 -21.36 4.56 -4.47
CA ASP A 784 -20.34 3.81 -5.20
C ASP A 784 -18.95 4.45 -4.98
N ARG A 785 -18.14 3.81 -4.15
CA ARG A 785 -16.76 4.24 -3.87
C ARG A 785 -15.91 4.41 -5.14
N GLY A 786 -16.07 3.54 -6.13
CA GLY A 786 -15.34 3.61 -7.40
C GLY A 786 -15.68 4.90 -8.15
N ARG A 787 -16.98 5.26 -8.24
CA ARG A 787 -17.45 6.49 -8.88
C ARG A 787 -16.96 7.75 -8.17
N VAL A 788 -17.06 7.79 -6.84
CA VAL A 788 -16.56 8.92 -6.05
C VAL A 788 -15.06 9.10 -6.28
N MET A 789 -14.28 8.02 -6.20
CA MET A 789 -12.84 8.06 -6.45
C MET A 789 -12.50 8.39 -7.91
N ALA A 790 -13.33 8.00 -8.86
CA ALA A 790 -13.09 8.30 -10.27
C ALA A 790 -13.25 9.79 -10.59
N VAL A 791 -14.22 10.44 -9.97
CA VAL A 791 -14.51 11.87 -10.21
C VAL A 791 -13.62 12.78 -9.35
N TRP A 792 -13.52 12.53 -8.05
CA TRP A 792 -12.92 13.49 -7.11
C TRP A 792 -11.43 13.29 -6.86
N PHE A 793 -10.93 12.06 -6.85
CA PHE A 793 -9.53 11.83 -6.54
C PHE A 793 -8.56 12.45 -7.56
N PRO A 794 -8.72 12.27 -8.90
CA PRO A 794 -7.82 12.93 -9.85
C PRO A 794 -7.92 14.46 -9.82
N PHE A 795 -9.13 15.00 -9.62
CA PHE A 795 -9.35 16.43 -9.51
C PHE A 795 -8.66 17.05 -8.31
N ALA A 796 -8.89 16.49 -7.12
CA ALA A 796 -8.40 17.06 -5.85
C ALA A 796 -6.92 16.74 -5.55
N THR A 797 -6.36 15.66 -6.13
CA THR A 797 -5.02 15.18 -5.77
C THR A 797 -4.02 15.11 -6.92
N ARG A 798 -4.44 15.30 -8.19
CA ARG A 798 -3.56 15.19 -9.37
C ARG A 798 -3.66 16.36 -10.34
N ASN A 799 -4.57 17.30 -10.12
CA ASN A 799 -4.82 18.44 -10.98
C ASN A 799 -4.82 19.75 -10.18
N ARG A 800 -3.64 20.13 -9.67
CA ARG A 800 -3.50 21.33 -8.84
C ARG A 800 -3.96 22.60 -9.56
N VAL A 801 -3.75 22.71 -10.85
CA VAL A 801 -4.16 23.92 -11.62
C VAL A 801 -5.66 24.11 -11.58
N ALA A 802 -6.44 23.07 -11.84
CA ALA A 802 -7.90 23.17 -11.82
C ALA A 802 -8.43 23.26 -10.38
N PHE A 803 -7.93 22.43 -9.47
CA PHE A 803 -8.37 22.40 -8.07
C PHE A 803 -8.09 23.73 -7.36
N HIS A 804 -6.87 24.27 -7.53
CA HIS A 804 -6.43 25.54 -6.93
C HIS A 804 -6.64 26.74 -7.86
N HIS A 805 -7.58 26.67 -8.80
CA HIS A 805 -7.89 27.80 -9.67
C HIS A 805 -8.23 29.06 -8.86
N PRO A 806 -7.73 30.25 -9.19
CA PRO A 806 -7.90 31.50 -8.42
C PRO A 806 -9.35 31.93 -8.18
N SER A 807 -10.33 31.37 -8.92
CA SER A 807 -11.75 31.59 -8.67
C SER A 807 -12.25 31.01 -7.35
N GLY A 808 -11.55 29.99 -6.79
CA GLY A 808 -11.97 29.21 -5.65
C GLY A 808 -13.14 28.25 -5.92
N GLU A 809 -13.61 28.14 -7.16
CA GLU A 809 -14.75 27.28 -7.50
C GLU A 809 -14.42 25.81 -7.30
N GLY A 810 -13.18 25.37 -7.60
CA GLY A 810 -12.71 24.01 -7.34
C GLY A 810 -12.87 23.63 -5.86
N TYR A 811 -12.49 24.51 -4.95
CA TYR A 811 -12.65 24.29 -3.50
C TYR A 811 -14.12 24.18 -3.10
N ARG A 812 -14.95 25.09 -3.63
CA ARG A 812 -16.37 25.14 -3.28
C ARG A 812 -17.09 23.84 -3.64
N ILE A 813 -16.95 23.37 -4.89
CA ILE A 813 -17.63 22.15 -5.37
C ILE A 813 -17.10 20.90 -4.63
N PHE A 814 -15.81 20.89 -4.32
CA PHE A 814 -15.20 19.77 -3.59
C PHE A 814 -15.67 19.72 -2.14
N VAL A 815 -15.72 20.87 -1.44
CA VAL A 815 -16.20 20.93 -0.06
C VAL A 815 -17.70 20.64 0.05
N ASP A 816 -18.49 21.00 -0.97
CA ASP A 816 -19.90 20.59 -1.06
C ASP A 816 -20.02 19.06 -1.01
N GLU A 817 -19.19 18.35 -1.78
CA GLU A 817 -19.16 16.89 -1.79
C GLU A 817 -18.65 16.29 -0.49
N VAL A 818 -17.56 16.85 0.08
CA VAL A 818 -17.03 16.42 1.38
C VAL A 818 -18.08 16.49 2.47
N ILE A 819 -18.84 17.59 2.53
CA ILE A 819 -19.93 17.75 3.49
C ILE A 819 -21.03 16.70 3.28
N ALA A 820 -21.36 16.39 2.02
CA ALA A 820 -22.38 15.39 1.70
C ALA A 820 -21.93 13.95 2.05
N LEU A 821 -20.67 13.60 1.80
CA LEU A 821 -20.12 12.25 2.01
C LEU A 821 -19.71 11.97 3.46
N MET A 822 -19.25 12.98 4.21
CA MET A 822 -18.66 12.79 5.53
C MET A 822 -19.57 12.03 6.52
N PRO A 823 -20.88 12.29 6.62
CA PRO A 823 -21.75 11.58 7.55
C PRO A 823 -21.91 10.08 7.27
N THR A 824 -21.72 9.65 6.02
CA THR A 824 -21.97 8.28 5.57
C THR A 824 -20.69 7.53 5.24
N ASN A 825 -19.60 8.23 4.85
CA ASN A 825 -18.35 7.61 4.38
C ASN A 825 -17.10 8.44 4.74
N ALA A 826 -16.91 8.67 6.03
CA ALA A 826 -15.78 9.46 6.55
C ALA A 826 -14.40 8.88 6.12
N GLY A 827 -14.27 7.55 6.07
CA GLY A 827 -13.03 6.87 5.65
C GLY A 827 -12.64 7.17 4.20
N LEU A 828 -13.62 7.31 3.30
CA LEU A 828 -13.37 7.71 1.92
C LEU A 828 -12.94 9.19 1.82
N VAL A 829 -13.62 10.06 2.58
CA VAL A 829 -13.32 11.50 2.59
C VAL A 829 -11.89 11.78 3.02
N VAL A 830 -11.38 11.09 4.06
CA VAL A 830 -9.99 11.23 4.53
C VAL A 830 -8.98 10.97 3.41
N ARG A 831 -9.29 10.09 2.46
CA ARG A 831 -8.43 9.80 1.30
C ARG A 831 -8.44 10.89 0.22
N LEU A 832 -9.44 11.78 0.24
CA LEU A 832 -9.64 12.83 -0.76
C LEU A 832 -9.07 14.19 -0.33
N VAL A 833 -9.01 14.49 0.97
CA VAL A 833 -8.75 15.85 1.49
C VAL A 833 -7.27 16.29 1.53
N GLY A 834 -6.36 15.54 0.91
CA GLY A 834 -4.91 15.74 1.01
C GLY A 834 -4.44 17.19 0.91
N ASP A 835 -4.72 17.91 -0.18
CA ASP A 835 -4.27 19.31 -0.37
C ASP A 835 -5.02 20.32 0.51
N LEU A 836 -6.25 20.02 0.96
CA LEU A 836 -6.94 20.87 1.96
C LEU A 836 -6.16 20.94 3.27
N LEU A 837 -5.51 19.83 3.66
CA LEU A 837 -4.69 19.77 4.89
C LEU A 837 -3.42 20.61 4.80
N GLN A 838 -2.99 20.99 3.59
CA GLN A 838 -1.80 21.80 3.34
C GLN A 838 -2.13 23.28 3.04
N PHE A 839 -3.32 23.77 3.39
CA PHE A 839 -3.80 25.08 2.94
C PHE A 839 -2.87 26.25 3.32
N THR A 840 -2.12 26.15 4.43
CA THR A 840 -1.14 27.16 4.85
C THR A 840 0.09 27.27 3.94
N ARG A 841 0.31 26.32 3.05
CA ARG A 841 1.43 26.28 2.09
C ARG A 841 1.13 26.91 0.73
N PHE A 842 -0.08 27.43 0.51
CA PHE A 842 -0.44 28.14 -0.72
C PHE A 842 -0.29 29.66 -0.57
N ASP A 843 -0.36 30.41 -1.66
CA ASP A 843 -0.35 31.87 -1.60
C ASP A 843 -1.54 32.46 -0.83
N ALA A 844 -1.42 33.72 -0.40
CA ALA A 844 -2.41 34.37 0.47
C ALA A 844 -3.82 34.40 -0.13
N GLY A 845 -3.96 34.49 -1.45
CA GLY A 845 -5.25 34.47 -2.15
C GLY A 845 -5.93 33.12 -2.01
N ARG A 846 -5.19 32.05 -2.33
CA ARG A 846 -5.66 30.67 -2.19
C ARG A 846 -5.93 30.29 -0.73
N GLN A 847 -5.04 30.71 0.19
CA GLN A 847 -5.28 30.51 1.62
C GLN A 847 -6.60 31.13 2.09
N ALA A 848 -6.92 32.36 1.67
CA ALA A 848 -8.16 33.02 2.06
C ALA A 848 -9.41 32.29 1.54
N LEU A 849 -9.34 31.78 0.31
CA LEU A 849 -10.42 30.99 -0.30
C LEU A 849 -10.60 29.63 0.42
N LEU A 850 -9.51 28.92 0.66
CA LEU A 850 -9.52 27.63 1.37
C LEU A 850 -10.02 27.78 2.82
N ARG A 851 -9.56 28.82 3.53
CA ARG A 851 -10.02 29.13 4.88
C ARG A 851 -11.53 29.28 4.94
N ARG A 852 -12.12 30.04 4.01
CA ARG A 852 -13.57 30.22 3.93
C ARG A 852 -14.30 28.89 3.75
N GLU A 853 -13.80 28.01 2.92
CA GLU A 853 -14.43 26.71 2.68
C GLU A 853 -14.24 25.75 3.88
N LEU A 854 -13.08 25.79 4.56
CA LEU A 854 -12.86 25.05 5.80
C LEU A 854 -13.77 25.53 6.93
N GLU A 855 -13.99 26.86 7.09
CA GLU A 855 -14.93 27.43 8.05
C GLU A 855 -16.37 26.99 7.77
N ARG A 856 -16.75 26.93 6.47
CA ARG A 856 -18.05 26.39 6.04
C ARG A 856 -18.20 24.91 6.40
N MET A 857 -17.16 24.12 6.17
CA MET A 857 -17.11 22.68 6.51
C MET A 857 -17.23 22.47 8.03
N ALA A 858 -16.50 23.24 8.86
CA ALA A 858 -16.55 23.14 10.32
C ALA A 858 -17.93 23.42 10.92
N THR A 859 -18.76 24.23 10.22
CA THR A 859 -20.09 24.64 10.68
C THR A 859 -21.23 23.90 9.99
N ALA A 860 -20.94 22.97 9.07
CA ALA A 860 -21.94 22.25 8.32
C ALA A 860 -22.75 21.27 9.20
N PRO A 861 -24.07 21.20 9.06
CA PRO A 861 -24.89 20.24 9.81
C PRO A 861 -24.49 18.79 9.49
N GLY A 862 -24.42 17.95 10.53
CA GLY A 862 -24.12 16.52 10.39
C GLY A 862 -22.64 16.16 10.27
N MET A 863 -21.74 17.15 10.35
CA MET A 863 -20.30 16.87 10.41
C MET A 863 -19.93 16.16 11.72
N PRO A 864 -19.19 15.03 11.67
CA PRO A 864 -18.72 14.34 12.85
C PRO A 864 -17.76 15.20 13.70
N ASP A 865 -17.83 15.08 15.01
CA ASP A 865 -17.01 15.87 15.96
C ASP A 865 -15.49 15.76 15.67
N PHE A 866 -15.01 14.57 15.30
CA PHE A 866 -13.60 14.38 14.95
C PHE A 866 -13.18 15.18 13.71
N ALA A 867 -14.04 15.27 12.70
CA ALA A 867 -13.78 16.04 11.47
C ALA A 867 -13.79 17.55 11.77
N VAL A 868 -14.74 18.02 12.57
CA VAL A 868 -14.78 19.39 13.06
C VAL A 868 -13.53 19.71 13.87
N GLY A 869 -13.05 18.77 14.70
CA GLY A 869 -11.80 18.91 15.45
C GLY A 869 -10.57 19.07 14.56
N ILE A 870 -10.45 18.27 13.51
CA ILE A 870 -9.35 18.36 12.52
C ILE A 870 -9.39 19.73 11.81
N VAL A 871 -10.55 20.13 11.30
CA VAL A 871 -10.70 21.40 10.57
C VAL A 871 -10.38 22.59 11.47
N ASN A 872 -10.86 22.60 12.71
CA ASN A 872 -10.54 23.66 13.67
C ASN A 872 -9.03 23.68 14.02
N GLY A 873 -8.41 22.50 14.12
CA GLY A 873 -6.95 22.39 14.28
C GLY A 873 -6.20 23.06 13.12
N LEU A 874 -6.63 22.81 11.87
CA LEU A 874 -6.06 23.45 10.69
C LEU A 874 -6.25 24.97 10.69
N LEU A 875 -7.47 25.44 10.96
CA LEU A 875 -7.81 26.87 11.00
C LEU A 875 -7.01 27.66 12.04
N ASN A 876 -6.57 26.99 13.12
CA ASN A 876 -5.74 27.59 14.18
C ASN A 876 -4.23 27.56 13.86
N GLN A 877 -3.81 26.88 12.79
CA GLN A 877 -2.42 26.95 12.33
C GLN A 877 -2.15 28.33 11.74
N GLY A 878 -1.07 28.97 12.20
CA GLY A 878 -0.59 30.20 11.58
C GLY A 878 -0.10 29.94 10.16
N PRO A 879 0.13 30.99 9.34
CA PRO A 879 0.78 30.84 8.05
C PRO A 879 2.12 30.10 8.24
N ALA A 880 2.49 29.23 7.29
CA ALA A 880 3.79 28.57 7.30
C ALA A 880 4.90 29.62 7.39
N ALA A 881 5.79 29.49 8.37
CA ALA A 881 6.87 30.43 8.62
C ALA A 881 7.94 30.41 7.54
#